data_313ab29f8da6ee45e1ec43bbc5dbb937
#
_entry.id   313ab29f8da6ee45e1ec43bbc5dbb937
#
_cell.length_a   1.000
_cell.length_b   1.000
_cell.length_c   1.000
_cell.angle_alpha   90.00
_cell.angle_beta   90.00
_cell.angle_gamma   90.00
#
_symmetry.space_group_name_H-M   'P 1'
#
loop_
_entity.id
_entity.type
_entity.pdbx_description
1 polymer ?
#
loop_
_entity_poly.entity_id
_entity_poly.type
_entity_poly.pdbx_seq_one_letter_code
_entity_poly.pdbx_strand_id
1 'polypeptide(L)'
;MAVSISVSQPVTISGTVINDKGKPLVGANVFLEGTVLGAATDLSGYYIIERVPSDRFYKISARYIGHRMTTKDIATEEGKPITVDFELVMSLVDLDEVVVAASFSERKKRAQASPVTIISQDDLRRLPVRSIDEVLTGKVPGGYANLPSRPGQNNSAFTLRGGTSGSGRPLGDVKIYIDGVELLGFDMQSYPGIADFIDPDDIEKIEVLRGPMGSTLHGSNAQSGIIHIFTKKGSRSRKTVIKLKFARKITQAPILDDDAIGQETTFSMSGGNSSSASYNIGFNNSIDQEVMPGNGRDIERLKVHGSVNAKIGTAVIDIKTYHSWGQQGFISNLYHLLEYKEDRSWTNAPEHWDDSLASGGTSYYKPGFSLNITHSFTQDWYQSLVIGNDSKKFLYKKYYANSGQGYLTEDWNRYTLNYFWHYKKKISNSFNIDLTTGTQRTMSNHVRLSGSMDERKDQYYYEDFDDVSIVDQSNQNSGYYGELVVDYKDRIYLTIGERVEQNEYFGKDYGTHYSPRLGLSYLSEIGGMIIKSRAAWGSGGINPPKAMQALPSESNYSINIGNPDLRPERQSGYELGGDFYFGDNFFVEVTYFDQLFLDGIANDPSIDDLQTIKQEYWYINLGQIINKGWELAAKTRVGPLDISANYSILDSRWGEDSLRQNDPVYEGFFDKGTRRNDVPSSTGNLSLVYNVPGFSPKSTKGGSVALDISYIGKKKGRDWLLYYDGQYNPDVSPFSYYSKDLLMHYKPFNSVRLRFKYWVTNKASVFLDIRNLTEHTDISRSIIEPALGKQVMMGLDLEI
;
A
#
# COMPACT_ATOMS: atom_id res chain seq x y z
N MET A 1 12.54 27.50 57.21
CA MET A 1 12.28 26.06 56.99
C MET A 1 12.82 25.68 55.65
N ALA A 2 13.92 24.95 55.57
CA ALA A 2 14.43 24.36 54.31
C ALA A 2 13.60 23.09 54.04
N VAL A 3 12.81 23.12 52.99
CA VAL A 3 12.14 21.91 52.48
C VAL A 3 13.19 21.09 51.77
N SER A 4 13.69 20.04 52.40
CA SER A 4 14.52 19.03 51.77
C SER A 4 13.65 18.23 50.83
N ILE A 5 13.73 18.48 49.52
CA ILE A 5 13.16 17.61 48.49
C ILE A 5 14.04 16.37 48.50
N SER A 6 13.57 15.30 49.14
CA SER A 6 14.17 13.96 49.01
C SER A 6 13.93 13.46 47.58
N VAL A 7 14.93 13.53 46.77
CA VAL A 7 14.90 12.90 45.42
C VAL A 7 15.09 11.42 45.63
N SER A 8 14.00 10.67 45.62
CA SER A 8 14.00 9.19 45.65
C SER A 8 14.90 8.62 44.55
N GLN A 9 15.79 7.68 44.90
CA GLN A 9 16.72 7.11 43.93
C GLN A 9 15.99 6.22 42.91
N PRO A 10 16.23 6.43 41.60
CA PRO A 10 15.57 5.64 40.57
C PRO A 10 16.03 4.18 40.62
N VAL A 11 15.11 3.27 40.27
CA VAL A 11 15.31 1.83 40.25
C VAL A 11 15.59 1.38 38.81
N THR A 12 16.33 0.29 38.66
CA THR A 12 16.51 -0.39 37.38
C THR A 12 15.68 -1.66 37.34
N ILE A 13 14.94 -1.85 36.26
CA ILE A 13 14.19 -3.08 35.98
C ILE A 13 14.87 -3.79 34.81
N SER A 14 15.17 -5.08 34.96
CA SER A 14 15.77 -5.89 33.92
C SER A 14 15.12 -7.28 33.85
N GLY A 15 15.40 -8.04 32.84
CA GLY A 15 14.93 -9.43 32.69
C GLY A 15 15.06 -9.92 31.27
N THR A 16 14.53 -11.10 31.02
CA THR A 16 14.52 -11.74 29.68
C THR A 16 13.12 -11.94 29.17
N VAL A 17 12.99 -11.90 27.86
CA VAL A 17 11.75 -12.26 27.15
C VAL A 17 12.03 -13.43 26.24
N ILE A 18 11.33 -14.53 26.50
CA ILE A 18 11.43 -15.77 25.73
C ILE A 18 10.06 -16.14 25.18
N ASN A 19 10.02 -17.03 24.19
CA ASN A 19 8.77 -17.64 23.75
C ASN A 19 8.46 -18.93 24.54
N ASP A 20 7.29 -19.51 24.28
CA ASP A 20 6.79 -20.79 24.81
C ASP A 20 7.71 -22.01 24.55
N LYS A 21 8.75 -21.83 23.71
CA LYS A 21 9.77 -22.85 23.39
C LYS A 21 11.13 -22.53 24.03
N GLY A 22 11.16 -21.56 24.94
CA GLY A 22 12.40 -21.11 25.60
C GLY A 22 13.36 -20.32 24.72
N LYS A 23 12.95 -19.90 23.51
CA LYS A 23 13.78 -19.11 22.60
C LYS A 23 13.70 -17.62 22.95
N PRO A 24 14.85 -16.90 22.97
CA PRO A 24 14.86 -15.46 23.20
C PRO A 24 14.13 -14.72 22.08
N LEU A 25 13.28 -13.76 22.45
CA LEU A 25 12.59 -12.89 21.55
C LEU A 25 13.35 -11.58 21.40
N VAL A 26 14.05 -11.43 20.28
CA VAL A 26 14.90 -10.28 19.97
C VAL A 26 14.07 -9.12 19.47
N GLY A 27 14.18 -7.95 20.11
CA GLY A 27 13.40 -6.78 19.75
C GLY A 27 11.98 -6.78 20.36
N ALA A 28 11.70 -7.66 21.32
CA ALA A 28 10.49 -7.59 22.12
C ALA A 28 10.47 -6.27 22.91
N ASN A 29 9.36 -5.57 22.87
CA ASN A 29 9.21 -4.29 23.54
C ASN A 29 8.66 -4.50 24.96
N VAL A 30 9.47 -4.16 25.97
CA VAL A 30 9.08 -4.21 27.37
C VAL A 30 8.91 -2.79 27.88
N PHE A 31 7.76 -2.47 28.43
CA PHE A 31 7.42 -1.10 28.83
C PHE A 31 6.56 -1.08 30.08
N LEU A 32 6.67 0.01 30.83
CA LEU A 32 5.77 0.29 31.94
C LEU A 32 4.51 0.96 31.41
N GLU A 33 3.38 0.28 31.56
CA GLU A 33 2.10 0.80 31.08
C GLU A 33 1.84 2.21 31.62
N GLY A 34 1.36 3.07 30.73
CA GLY A 34 1.09 4.45 31.07
C GLY A 34 2.34 5.28 31.30
N THR A 35 3.53 4.86 30.91
CA THR A 35 4.76 5.65 30.97
C THR A 35 5.48 5.62 29.63
N VAL A 36 6.45 6.52 29.44
CA VAL A 36 7.39 6.47 28.31
C VAL A 36 8.62 5.57 28.60
N LEU A 37 8.62 4.86 29.72
CA LEU A 37 9.72 4.00 30.13
C LEU A 37 9.56 2.60 29.52
N GLY A 38 10.54 2.18 28.76
CA GLY A 38 10.58 0.86 28.16
C GLY A 38 11.90 0.60 27.48
N ALA A 39 12.13 -0.65 27.11
CA ALA A 39 13.30 -1.10 26.40
C ALA A 39 12.93 -2.23 25.43
N ALA A 40 13.67 -2.35 24.33
CA ALA A 40 13.61 -3.52 23.48
C ALA A 40 14.63 -4.55 23.91
N THR A 41 14.30 -5.83 23.77
CA THR A 41 15.22 -6.92 24.09
C THR A 41 16.37 -7.02 23.09
N ASP A 42 17.55 -7.43 23.56
CA ASP A 42 18.72 -7.70 22.76
C ASP A 42 18.70 -9.10 22.11
N LEU A 43 19.81 -9.52 21.50
CA LEU A 43 19.96 -10.83 20.85
C LEU A 43 19.80 -12.04 21.79
N SER A 44 19.97 -11.82 23.08
CA SER A 44 19.75 -12.84 24.12
C SER A 44 18.33 -12.80 24.71
N GLY A 45 17.48 -11.88 24.22
CA GLY A 45 16.17 -11.62 24.78
C GLY A 45 16.23 -10.78 26.07
N TYR A 46 17.40 -10.27 26.46
CA TYR A 46 17.57 -9.47 27.66
C TYR A 46 17.17 -8.01 27.42
N TYR A 47 16.52 -7.39 28.43
CA TYR A 47 16.16 -5.98 28.42
C TYR A 47 16.56 -5.31 29.73
N ILE A 48 16.73 -3.99 29.71
CA ILE A 48 16.98 -3.15 30.88
C ILE A 48 16.24 -1.83 30.74
N ILE A 49 15.47 -1.45 31.76
CA ILE A 49 14.77 -0.17 31.88
C ILE A 49 15.41 0.57 33.03
N GLU A 50 16.13 1.64 32.73
CA GLU A 50 16.83 2.45 33.71
C GLU A 50 15.99 3.65 34.17
N ARG A 51 16.27 4.20 35.35
CA ARG A 51 15.68 5.42 35.90
C ARG A 51 14.16 5.32 36.11
N VAL A 52 13.68 4.17 36.56
CA VAL A 52 12.29 4.01 36.93
C VAL A 52 12.08 4.67 38.31
N PRO A 53 11.10 5.55 38.48
CA PRO A 53 10.79 6.13 39.80
C PRO A 53 10.46 5.05 40.82
N SER A 54 11.04 5.15 42.01
CA SER A 54 10.78 4.20 43.11
C SER A 54 9.50 4.49 43.87
N ASP A 55 9.14 3.61 44.81
CA ASP A 55 7.99 3.71 45.69
C ASP A 55 6.62 3.85 44.99
N ARG A 56 6.49 3.10 43.85
CA ARG A 56 5.28 3.08 43.03
C ARG A 56 4.93 1.66 42.57
N PHE A 57 3.64 1.49 42.29
CA PHE A 57 3.12 0.32 41.61
C PHE A 57 3.06 0.57 40.11
N TYR A 58 3.58 -0.36 39.35
CA TYR A 58 3.54 -0.31 37.86
C TYR A 58 3.00 -1.62 37.30
N LYS A 59 2.36 -1.51 36.14
CA LYS A 59 2.14 -2.64 35.25
C LYS A 59 3.28 -2.65 34.23
N ILE A 60 4.06 -3.71 34.20
CA ILE A 60 5.10 -3.92 33.21
C ILE A 60 4.59 -4.92 32.19
N SER A 61 4.61 -4.53 30.92
CA SER A 61 4.11 -5.34 29.81
C SER A 61 5.24 -5.67 28.85
N ALA A 62 5.26 -6.91 28.39
CA ALA A 62 6.11 -7.35 27.29
C ALA A 62 5.26 -7.65 26.07
N ARG A 63 5.65 -7.11 24.92
CA ARG A 63 4.96 -7.29 23.65
C ARG A 63 5.98 -7.66 22.56
N TYR A 64 5.61 -8.66 21.78
CA TYR A 64 6.34 -9.04 20.57
C TYR A 64 5.35 -9.37 19.46
N ILE A 65 5.65 -8.95 18.23
CA ILE A 65 4.76 -9.17 17.10
C ILE A 65 4.53 -10.68 16.90
N GLY A 66 3.26 -11.07 16.76
CA GLY A 66 2.88 -12.47 16.64
C GLY A 66 2.84 -13.24 17.96
N HIS A 67 2.96 -12.55 19.10
CA HIS A 67 2.85 -13.14 20.44
C HIS A 67 1.84 -12.36 21.28
N ARG A 68 1.15 -13.06 22.16
CA ARG A 68 0.23 -12.45 23.11
C ARG A 68 1.03 -11.56 24.07
N MET A 69 0.59 -10.33 24.26
CA MET A 69 1.15 -9.40 25.24
C MET A 69 0.93 -9.96 26.66
N THR A 70 1.97 -9.98 27.46
CA THR A 70 1.93 -10.43 28.84
C THR A 70 2.24 -9.25 29.77
N THR A 71 1.39 -9.04 30.78
CA THR A 71 1.52 -7.95 31.78
C THR A 71 1.73 -8.52 33.16
N LYS A 72 2.63 -7.93 33.94
CA LYS A 72 2.87 -8.25 35.36
C LYS A 72 2.77 -7.00 36.20
N ASP A 73 2.20 -7.11 37.38
CA ASP A 73 2.20 -6.05 38.37
C ASP A 73 3.51 -6.09 39.17
N ILE A 74 4.14 -4.93 39.34
CA ILE A 74 5.38 -4.79 40.08
C ILE A 74 5.31 -3.61 41.04
N ALA A 75 5.97 -3.70 42.19
CA ALA A 75 6.21 -2.61 43.11
C ALA A 75 7.68 -2.23 43.11
N THR A 76 7.98 -0.94 43.00
CA THR A 76 9.36 -0.43 43.03
C THR A 76 9.67 0.08 44.41
N GLU A 77 10.85 -0.33 44.93
CA GLU A 77 11.40 0.16 46.21
C GLU A 77 12.73 0.87 45.96
N GLU A 78 13.00 1.94 46.69
CA GLU A 78 14.22 2.74 46.52
C GLU A 78 15.48 1.87 46.63
N GLY A 79 16.39 2.01 45.65
CA GLY A 79 17.70 1.33 45.61
C GLY A 79 17.65 -0.17 45.35
N LYS A 80 16.45 -0.78 45.14
CA LYS A 80 16.36 -2.24 44.88
C LYS A 80 16.11 -2.49 43.37
N PRO A 81 17.07 -3.04 42.63
CA PRO A 81 16.82 -3.48 41.25
C PRO A 81 15.80 -4.63 41.20
N ILE A 82 14.99 -4.66 40.15
CA ILE A 82 13.92 -5.66 39.97
C ILE A 82 14.24 -6.48 38.73
N THR A 83 14.11 -7.79 38.81
CA THR A 83 14.17 -8.69 37.66
C THR A 83 12.79 -9.20 37.34
N VAL A 84 12.35 -9.04 36.07
CA VAL A 84 11.05 -9.49 35.57
C VAL A 84 11.27 -10.22 34.26
N ASP A 85 11.13 -11.52 34.24
CA ASP A 85 11.21 -12.33 33.03
C ASP A 85 9.80 -12.51 32.43
N PHE A 86 9.73 -12.60 31.12
CA PHE A 86 8.49 -12.84 30.40
C PHE A 86 8.61 -14.07 29.50
N GLU A 87 7.59 -14.87 29.54
CA GLU A 87 7.33 -15.90 28.54
C GLU A 87 6.13 -15.45 27.70
N LEU A 88 6.34 -15.25 26.40
CA LEU A 88 5.28 -14.83 25.50
C LEU A 88 4.84 -16.01 24.67
N VAL A 89 3.55 -16.32 24.77
CA VAL A 89 2.93 -17.36 23.95
C VAL A 89 2.67 -16.81 22.55
N MET A 90 3.07 -17.58 21.53
CA MET A 90 2.79 -17.21 20.16
C MET A 90 1.28 -17.19 19.94
N SER A 91 0.79 -16.08 19.39
CA SER A 91 -0.63 -15.91 19.03
C SER A 91 -0.72 -15.45 17.60
N LEU A 92 -1.50 -16.15 16.78
CA LEU A 92 -1.77 -15.75 15.41
C LEU A 92 -2.70 -14.53 15.36
N VAL A 93 -3.32 -14.22 16.49
CA VAL A 93 -4.34 -13.17 16.56
C VAL A 93 -4.28 -12.48 17.92
N ASP A 94 -3.84 -11.23 17.90
CA ASP A 94 -3.78 -10.39 19.09
C ASP A 94 -4.88 -9.30 19.01
N LEU A 95 -5.89 -9.41 19.89
CA LEU A 95 -6.94 -8.39 20.06
C LEU A 95 -6.39 -7.09 20.67
N ASP A 96 -5.26 -7.17 21.34
CA ASP A 96 -4.56 -6.02 21.93
C ASP A 96 -3.50 -5.44 21.00
N GLU A 97 -3.35 -6.01 19.78
CA GLU A 97 -2.49 -5.46 18.74
C GLU A 97 -2.88 -4.00 18.45
N VAL A 98 -1.85 -3.15 18.40
CA VAL A 98 -2.04 -1.71 18.24
C VAL A 98 -2.11 -1.33 16.76
N VAL A 99 -3.17 -0.63 16.41
CA VAL A 99 -3.46 -0.10 15.08
C VAL A 99 -3.38 1.42 15.13
N VAL A 100 -2.73 2.03 14.15
CA VAL A 100 -2.59 3.49 14.00
C VAL A 100 -3.37 4.00 12.79
N ALA A 101 -3.43 3.23 11.70
CA ALA A 101 -4.06 3.66 10.44
C ALA A 101 -5.51 4.12 10.58
N ALA A 102 -6.24 3.58 11.55
CA ALA A 102 -7.66 3.89 11.72
C ALA A 102 -7.95 5.24 12.37
N SER A 103 -6.98 5.86 13.06
CA SER A 103 -7.27 7.03 13.92
C SER A 103 -6.11 8.01 14.11
N PHE A 104 -5.00 7.85 13.40
CA PHE A 104 -3.72 8.55 13.64
C PHE A 104 -3.09 8.32 15.02
N SER A 105 -3.86 7.82 15.99
CA SER A 105 -3.42 7.48 17.34
C SER A 105 -3.36 5.97 17.55
N GLU A 106 -2.54 5.53 18.48
CA GLU A 106 -2.41 4.11 18.85
C GLU A 106 -3.69 3.59 19.51
N ARG A 107 -4.33 2.59 18.93
CA ARG A 107 -5.54 1.93 19.47
C ARG A 107 -5.46 0.42 19.38
N LYS A 108 -6.04 -0.26 20.33
CA LYS A 108 -6.16 -1.72 20.32
C LYS A 108 -7.13 -2.16 19.22
N LYS A 109 -6.82 -3.23 18.53
CA LYS A 109 -7.64 -3.83 17.45
C LYS A 109 -9.06 -4.17 17.93
N ARG A 110 -9.23 -4.52 19.22
CA ARG A 110 -10.55 -4.77 19.82
C ARG A 110 -11.50 -3.58 19.73
N ALA A 111 -10.98 -2.36 19.79
CA ALA A 111 -11.77 -1.13 19.73
C ALA A 111 -12.12 -0.69 18.29
N GLN A 112 -11.54 -1.31 17.28
CA GLN A 112 -11.76 -0.92 15.90
C GLN A 112 -13.06 -1.52 15.34
N ALA A 113 -13.95 -0.64 14.85
CA ALA A 113 -15.19 -1.06 14.21
C ALA A 113 -15.01 -1.44 12.73
N SER A 114 -14.06 -0.81 12.02
CA SER A 114 -13.70 -1.18 10.65
C SER A 114 -12.70 -2.32 10.59
N PRO A 115 -12.74 -3.16 9.55
CA PRO A 115 -11.76 -4.23 9.37
C PRO A 115 -10.37 -3.66 9.04
N VAL A 116 -9.37 -4.09 9.79
CA VAL A 116 -7.96 -3.72 9.58
C VAL A 116 -7.15 -4.99 9.38
N THR A 117 -6.42 -5.03 8.27
CA THR A 117 -5.43 -6.08 8.02
C THR A 117 -4.06 -5.58 8.42
N ILE A 118 -3.38 -6.31 9.31
CA ILE A 118 -2.01 -6.03 9.71
C ILE A 118 -1.12 -7.09 9.10
N ILE A 119 -0.08 -6.65 8.40
CA ILE A 119 0.97 -7.49 7.84
C ILE A 119 2.23 -7.17 8.63
N SER A 120 2.67 -8.14 9.41
CA SER A 120 3.78 -8.00 10.34
C SER A 120 5.13 -8.17 9.65
N GLN A 121 6.21 -7.73 10.32
CA GLN A 121 7.56 -8.01 9.87
C GLN A 121 7.85 -9.51 9.73
N ASP A 122 7.26 -10.36 10.58
CA ASP A 122 7.39 -11.80 10.47
C ASP A 122 6.74 -12.36 9.21
N ASP A 123 5.58 -11.82 8.81
CA ASP A 123 4.96 -12.16 7.52
C ASP A 123 5.87 -11.82 6.33
N LEU A 124 6.62 -10.72 6.44
CA LEU A 124 7.54 -10.25 5.40
C LEU A 124 8.88 -11.01 5.40
N ARG A 125 9.41 -11.38 6.57
CA ARG A 125 10.75 -11.99 6.71
C ARG A 125 10.80 -13.50 6.49
N ARG A 126 9.72 -14.20 6.78
CA ARG A 126 9.69 -15.67 6.67
C ARG A 126 9.93 -16.15 5.26
N LEU A 127 9.56 -15.34 4.28
CA LEU A 127 9.58 -15.73 2.89
C LEU A 127 10.12 -14.57 2.03
N PRO A 128 10.86 -14.86 0.97
CA PRO A 128 11.34 -13.83 0.08
C PRO A 128 10.16 -13.09 -0.57
N VAL A 129 10.16 -11.76 -0.46
CA VAL A 129 9.16 -10.86 -1.04
C VAL A 129 9.89 -9.87 -1.93
N ARG A 130 9.39 -9.63 -3.14
CA ARG A 130 9.99 -8.68 -4.08
C ARG A 130 9.28 -7.32 -4.06
N SER A 131 7.96 -7.33 -3.84
CA SER A 131 7.17 -6.10 -3.87
C SER A 131 6.09 -6.06 -2.80
N ILE A 132 5.71 -4.87 -2.41
CA ILE A 132 4.62 -4.64 -1.47
C ILE A 132 3.28 -5.08 -2.08
N ASP A 133 3.06 -4.86 -3.37
CA ASP A 133 1.82 -5.23 -4.06
C ASP A 133 1.54 -6.73 -3.98
N GLU A 134 2.57 -7.56 -4.05
CA GLU A 134 2.44 -9.01 -3.88
C GLU A 134 2.00 -9.40 -2.48
N VAL A 135 2.57 -8.73 -1.48
CA VAL A 135 2.21 -8.97 -0.08
C VAL A 135 0.76 -8.58 0.16
N LEU A 136 0.36 -7.43 -0.35
CA LEU A 136 -1.00 -6.92 -0.21
C LEU A 136 -2.01 -7.85 -0.88
N THR A 137 -1.73 -8.29 -2.12
CA THR A 137 -2.60 -9.20 -2.87
C THR A 137 -2.84 -10.51 -2.13
N GLY A 138 -1.79 -11.08 -1.53
CA GLY A 138 -1.90 -12.36 -0.80
C GLY A 138 -2.49 -12.28 0.60
N LYS A 139 -2.56 -11.09 1.22
CA LYS A 139 -2.90 -10.94 2.65
C LYS A 139 -4.16 -10.11 2.90
N VAL A 140 -4.58 -9.27 1.97
CA VAL A 140 -5.69 -8.33 2.17
C VAL A 140 -6.96 -8.85 1.51
N PRO A 141 -8.03 -9.17 2.26
CA PRO A 141 -9.32 -9.53 1.68
C PRO A 141 -9.87 -8.41 0.80
N GLY A 142 -10.42 -8.75 -0.37
CA GLY A 142 -10.93 -7.78 -1.34
C GLY A 142 -9.86 -7.01 -2.11
N GLY A 143 -8.60 -7.27 -1.81
CA GLY A 143 -7.44 -6.69 -2.49
C GLY A 143 -6.94 -7.59 -3.62
N TYR A 144 -6.59 -6.98 -4.74
CA TYR A 144 -5.93 -7.66 -5.84
C TYR A 144 -5.01 -6.71 -6.61
N ALA A 145 -4.00 -7.30 -7.23
CA ALA A 145 -3.15 -6.63 -8.19
C ALA A 145 -3.01 -7.53 -9.43
N ASN A 146 -2.86 -6.93 -10.59
CA ASN A 146 -2.64 -7.70 -11.81
C ASN A 146 -1.22 -8.31 -11.82
N LEU A 147 -1.01 -9.37 -12.58
CA LEU A 147 0.33 -9.93 -12.78
C LEU A 147 1.21 -8.92 -13.54
N PRO A 148 2.50 -8.83 -13.22
CA PRO A 148 3.42 -7.98 -13.97
C PRO A 148 3.63 -8.55 -15.38
N SER A 149 3.78 -7.67 -16.36
CA SER A 149 4.09 -8.00 -17.75
C SER A 149 5.57 -7.86 -18.10
N ARG A 150 6.36 -7.22 -17.23
CA ARG A 150 7.81 -7.03 -17.40
C ARG A 150 8.59 -7.35 -16.14
N PRO A 151 9.84 -7.80 -16.22
CA PRO A 151 10.70 -8.00 -15.07
C PRO A 151 10.85 -6.71 -14.28
N GLY A 152 10.73 -6.82 -12.97
CA GLY A 152 10.84 -5.65 -12.11
C GLY A 152 9.74 -4.60 -12.31
N GLN A 153 8.80 -4.79 -13.20
CA GLN A 153 7.63 -3.94 -13.31
C GLN A 153 6.68 -4.24 -12.15
N ASN A 154 6.43 -3.23 -11.35
CA ASN A 154 5.52 -3.29 -10.23
C ASN A 154 4.26 -2.43 -10.47
N ASN A 155 3.87 -2.31 -11.73
CA ASN A 155 2.77 -1.44 -12.18
C ASN A 155 1.40 -2.04 -11.94
N SER A 156 1.31 -3.06 -11.14
CA SER A 156 0.01 -3.57 -10.76
C SER A 156 -0.60 -2.59 -9.76
N ALA A 157 -1.48 -1.74 -10.24
CA ALA A 157 -2.30 -0.95 -9.33
C ALA A 157 -3.01 -1.89 -8.36
N PHE A 158 -2.66 -1.80 -7.09
CA PHE A 158 -3.36 -2.53 -6.06
C PHE A 158 -4.75 -1.92 -5.89
N THR A 159 -5.77 -2.72 -6.04
CA THR A 159 -7.17 -2.30 -5.97
C THR A 159 -7.85 -2.97 -4.78
N LEU A 160 -8.61 -2.18 -4.03
CA LEU A 160 -9.48 -2.66 -2.95
C LEU A 160 -10.94 -2.54 -3.36
N ARG A 161 -11.74 -3.60 -3.17
CA ARG A 161 -13.19 -3.59 -3.35
C ARG A 161 -13.67 -2.97 -4.67
N GLY A 162 -12.93 -3.20 -5.74
CA GLY A 162 -13.28 -2.77 -7.09
C GLY A 162 -12.91 -1.34 -7.47
N GLY A 163 -12.33 -0.56 -6.57
CA GLY A 163 -11.96 0.84 -6.84
C GLY A 163 -13.17 1.74 -7.15
N THR A 164 -12.89 3.01 -7.42
CA THR A 164 -13.94 4.05 -7.51
C THR A 164 -13.92 4.88 -8.78
N SER A 165 -12.87 4.77 -9.62
CA SER A 165 -12.72 5.62 -10.79
C SER A 165 -13.88 5.52 -11.77
N GLY A 166 -14.53 6.64 -12.04
CA GLY A 166 -15.58 6.79 -13.05
C GLY A 166 -15.10 6.62 -14.50
N SER A 167 -13.79 6.72 -14.74
CA SER A 167 -13.20 6.57 -16.08
C SER A 167 -13.07 5.10 -16.53
N GLY A 168 -13.62 4.15 -15.77
CA GLY A 168 -13.57 2.72 -16.11
C GLY A 168 -12.20 2.06 -15.91
N ARG A 169 -11.21 2.82 -15.45
CA ARG A 169 -9.88 2.28 -15.16
C ARG A 169 -9.77 1.94 -13.67
N PRO A 170 -9.47 0.69 -13.29
CA PRO A 170 -9.31 0.30 -11.89
C PRO A 170 -7.96 0.81 -11.38
N LEU A 171 -7.81 2.13 -11.28
CA LEU A 171 -6.58 2.75 -10.81
C LEU A 171 -6.75 3.18 -9.37
N GLY A 172 -5.94 2.60 -8.58
CA GLY A 172 -5.50 2.88 -7.27
C GLY A 172 -5.98 4.14 -6.56
N ASP A 173 -7.27 4.16 -6.19
CA ASP A 173 -7.80 5.18 -5.27
C ASP A 173 -7.50 4.81 -3.81
N VAL A 174 -6.49 3.97 -3.58
CA VAL A 174 -6.04 3.63 -2.23
C VAL A 174 -5.01 4.66 -1.79
N LYS A 175 -5.29 5.34 -0.71
CA LYS A 175 -4.39 6.34 -0.15
C LYS A 175 -3.25 5.65 0.61
N ILE A 176 -2.01 6.06 0.33
CA ILE A 176 -0.83 5.41 0.89
C ILE A 176 -0.05 6.40 1.73
N TYR A 177 0.32 5.96 2.92
CA TYR A 177 1.21 6.67 3.83
C TYR A 177 2.47 5.86 4.08
N ILE A 178 3.62 6.53 4.10
CA ILE A 178 4.85 5.99 4.65
C ILE A 178 5.22 6.82 5.87
N ASP A 179 5.23 6.19 7.04
CA ASP A 179 5.55 6.84 8.32
C ASP A 179 4.75 8.14 8.58
N GLY A 180 3.49 8.17 8.13
CA GLY A 180 2.57 9.29 8.29
C GLY A 180 2.63 10.35 7.19
N VAL A 181 3.57 10.25 6.22
CA VAL A 181 3.66 11.12 5.05
C VAL A 181 2.83 10.54 3.93
N GLU A 182 1.92 11.33 3.37
CA GLU A 182 1.10 10.95 2.24
C GLU A 182 1.93 10.87 0.95
N LEU A 183 1.90 9.72 0.30
CA LEU A 183 2.56 9.56 -1.00
C LEU A 183 1.78 10.25 -2.11
N LEU A 184 2.51 10.66 -3.13
CA LEU A 184 1.94 11.06 -4.41
C LEU A 184 1.10 9.91 -4.97
N GLY A 185 -0.14 10.20 -5.36
CA GLY A 185 -1.02 9.21 -5.95
C GLY A 185 -0.44 8.62 -7.24
N PHE A 186 -0.94 7.45 -7.61
CA PHE A 186 -0.57 6.84 -8.88
C PHE A 186 -1.31 7.55 -10.01
N ASP A 187 -0.64 8.46 -10.71
CA ASP A 187 -1.15 8.93 -11.99
C ASP A 187 -0.77 7.92 -13.08
N MET A 188 -1.69 7.72 -14.01
CA MET A 188 -1.72 6.60 -14.97
C MET A 188 -0.57 6.54 -15.95
N GLN A 189 0.16 7.61 -16.13
CA GLN A 189 1.20 7.70 -17.16
C GLN A 189 2.61 7.55 -16.61
N SER A 190 2.77 7.59 -15.30
CA SER A 190 4.08 7.64 -14.71
C SER A 190 4.32 6.44 -13.79
N TYR A 191 5.07 5.50 -14.30
CA TYR A 191 5.71 4.47 -13.48
C TYR A 191 6.65 5.13 -12.45
N PRO A 192 6.74 4.73 -11.21
CA PRO A 192 6.78 3.39 -10.64
C PRO A 192 5.64 3.07 -9.65
N GLY A 193 5.40 1.77 -9.38
CA GLY A 193 4.43 1.29 -8.41
C GLY A 193 4.86 1.49 -6.94
N ILE A 194 4.01 1.08 -5.97
CA ILE A 194 4.32 1.13 -4.52
C ILE A 194 5.66 0.44 -4.21
N ALA A 195 5.95 -0.62 -4.92
CA ALA A 195 7.15 -1.42 -4.74
C ALA A 195 8.46 -0.70 -5.04
N ASP A 196 8.42 0.39 -5.80
CA ASP A 196 9.62 1.13 -6.15
C ASP A 196 10.04 2.15 -5.09
N PHE A 197 9.21 2.37 -4.07
CA PHE A 197 9.50 3.36 -3.03
C PHE A 197 10.41 2.81 -1.93
N ILE A 198 10.09 1.63 -1.41
CA ILE A 198 10.75 1.07 -0.24
C ILE A 198 11.05 -0.41 -0.48
N ASP A 199 12.16 -0.88 0.04
CA ASP A 199 12.47 -2.31 0.08
C ASP A 199 11.56 -3.00 1.12
N PRO A 200 10.91 -4.13 0.81
CA PRO A 200 10.13 -4.87 1.78
C PRO A 200 10.92 -5.26 3.05
N ASP A 201 12.25 -5.44 2.91
CA ASP A 201 13.13 -5.73 4.04
C ASP A 201 13.27 -4.56 5.03
N ASP A 202 12.87 -3.33 4.65
CA ASP A 202 12.91 -2.14 5.52
C ASP A 202 11.58 -1.85 6.20
N ILE A 203 10.56 -2.64 5.94
CA ILE A 203 9.24 -2.47 6.53
C ILE A 203 9.17 -3.15 7.89
N GLU A 204 8.63 -2.44 8.88
CA GLU A 204 8.29 -2.98 10.20
C GLU A 204 6.92 -3.65 10.19
N LYS A 205 5.91 -2.96 9.64
CA LYS A 205 4.54 -3.46 9.43
C LYS A 205 3.81 -2.66 8.38
N ILE A 206 2.76 -3.26 7.81
CA ILE A 206 1.79 -2.58 6.95
C ILE A 206 0.42 -2.73 7.59
N GLU A 207 -0.32 -1.63 7.71
CA GLU A 207 -1.71 -1.61 8.13
C GLU A 207 -2.58 -1.23 6.94
N VAL A 208 -3.58 -2.06 6.61
CA VAL A 208 -4.54 -1.79 5.55
C VAL A 208 -5.92 -1.64 6.17
N LEU A 209 -6.43 -0.43 6.10
CA LEU A 209 -7.75 -0.07 6.55
C LEU A 209 -8.71 -0.08 5.37
N ARG A 210 -9.73 -0.91 5.45
CA ARG A 210 -10.74 -1.07 4.41
C ARG A 210 -12.00 -0.29 4.79
N GLY A 211 -12.71 0.19 3.78
CA GLY A 211 -14.04 0.73 3.93
C GLY A 211 -14.19 2.22 4.25
N PRO A 212 -15.44 2.72 4.14
CA PRO A 212 -15.72 4.16 4.16
C PRO A 212 -15.47 4.81 5.52
N MET A 213 -15.70 4.12 6.64
CA MET A 213 -15.41 4.67 7.96
C MET A 213 -13.93 5.00 8.13
N GLY A 214 -13.04 4.16 7.57
CA GLY A 214 -11.61 4.42 7.61
C GLY A 214 -11.23 5.64 6.78
N SER A 215 -11.81 5.76 5.61
CA SER A 215 -11.53 6.87 4.70
C SER A 215 -11.95 8.23 5.25
N THR A 216 -12.99 8.31 6.06
CA THR A 216 -13.50 9.60 6.57
C THR A 216 -12.47 10.42 7.34
N LEU A 217 -11.60 9.81 8.16
CA LEU A 217 -10.57 10.58 8.88
C LEU A 217 -9.39 11.00 8.00
N HIS A 218 -9.09 10.23 6.98
CA HIS A 218 -7.93 10.49 6.12
C HIS A 218 -8.24 11.44 4.95
N GLY A 219 -9.53 11.78 4.76
CA GLY A 219 -9.99 12.80 3.81
C GLY A 219 -9.80 12.41 2.36
N SER A 220 -9.49 13.41 1.53
CA SER A 220 -9.36 13.27 0.08
C SER A 220 -8.48 12.13 -0.36
N ASN A 221 -8.87 11.45 -1.46
CA ASN A 221 -8.17 10.32 -2.08
C ASN A 221 -8.12 9.03 -1.23
N ALA A 222 -8.98 8.88 -0.22
CA ALA A 222 -9.03 7.71 0.65
C ALA A 222 -10.26 6.80 0.39
N GLN A 223 -10.95 6.98 -0.73
CA GLN A 223 -12.22 6.30 -1.04
C GLN A 223 -12.14 4.78 -1.03
N SER A 224 -11.11 4.21 -1.62
CA SER A 224 -10.96 2.74 -1.70
C SER A 224 -10.31 2.13 -0.46
N GLY A 225 -9.85 2.96 0.48
CA GLY A 225 -9.16 2.52 1.69
C GLY A 225 -7.78 3.16 1.86
N ILE A 226 -7.06 2.70 2.87
CA ILE A 226 -5.77 3.28 3.27
C ILE A 226 -4.75 2.18 3.48
N ILE A 227 -3.55 2.40 2.99
CA ILE A 227 -2.38 1.59 3.28
C ILE A 227 -1.39 2.46 4.05
N HIS A 228 -1.08 2.06 5.27
CA HIS A 228 -0.08 2.74 6.08
C HIS A 228 1.14 1.83 6.26
N ILE A 229 2.26 2.22 5.69
CA ILE A 229 3.54 1.51 5.75
C ILE A 229 4.37 2.15 6.85
N PHE A 230 4.77 1.33 7.81
CA PHE A 230 5.68 1.74 8.88
C PHE A 230 7.04 1.13 8.61
N THR A 231 8.07 1.99 8.50
CA THR A 231 9.43 1.53 8.27
C THR A 231 10.15 1.31 9.59
N LYS A 232 11.19 0.49 9.55
CA LYS A 232 12.01 0.14 10.72
C LYS A 232 12.66 1.37 11.35
N LYS A 233 12.58 1.43 12.68
CA LYS A 233 13.18 2.52 13.48
C LYS A 233 14.62 2.23 13.91
N GLY A 234 15.19 1.13 13.46
CA GLY A 234 16.48 0.62 13.95
C GLY A 234 16.34 -0.21 15.23
N SER A 235 17.41 -0.92 15.57
CA SER A 235 17.47 -1.74 16.79
C SER A 235 18.02 -0.90 17.92
N ARG A 236 17.33 -0.86 19.06
CA ARG A 236 17.87 -0.27 20.29
C ARG A 236 18.92 -1.16 20.96
N SER A 237 19.36 -2.22 20.29
CA SER A 237 20.50 -3.04 20.74
C SER A 237 21.79 -2.27 20.65
N ARG A 238 22.68 -2.41 21.62
CA ARG A 238 24.04 -1.85 21.58
C ARG A 238 24.91 -2.50 20.49
N LYS A 239 24.50 -3.66 19.97
CA LYS A 239 25.21 -4.34 18.89
C LYS A 239 24.63 -3.92 17.55
N THR A 240 25.50 -3.48 16.66
CA THR A 240 25.14 -3.26 15.27
C THR A 240 24.86 -4.59 14.58
N VAL A 241 23.75 -4.68 13.85
CA VAL A 241 23.40 -5.82 13.02
C VAL A 241 23.55 -5.40 11.56
N ILE A 242 24.34 -6.14 10.82
CA ILE A 242 24.54 -5.95 9.38
C ILE A 242 23.84 -7.10 8.65
N LYS A 243 23.07 -6.78 7.62
CA LYS A 243 22.43 -7.75 6.74
C LYS A 243 22.86 -7.52 5.31
N LEU A 244 23.17 -8.61 4.63
CA LEU A 244 23.52 -8.66 3.22
C LEU A 244 22.63 -9.69 2.54
N LYS A 245 22.06 -9.35 1.38
CA LYS A 245 21.30 -10.27 0.55
C LYS A 245 21.83 -10.19 -0.88
N PHE A 246 22.06 -11.34 -1.45
CA PHE A 246 22.43 -11.49 -2.86
C PHE A 246 21.45 -12.44 -3.52
N ALA A 247 20.87 -12.04 -4.64
CA ALA A 247 19.94 -12.85 -5.38
C ALA A 247 20.21 -12.81 -6.88
N ARG A 248 19.94 -13.93 -7.54
CA ARG A 248 19.84 -14.07 -9.00
C ARG A 248 18.41 -14.38 -9.37
N LYS A 249 17.97 -13.84 -10.49
CA LYS A 249 16.62 -14.00 -11.02
C LYS A 249 16.72 -14.53 -12.44
N ILE A 250 15.83 -15.45 -12.78
CA ILE A 250 15.60 -15.92 -14.14
C ILE A 250 14.11 -15.72 -14.40
N THR A 251 13.78 -15.03 -15.48
CA THR A 251 12.39 -14.75 -15.86
C THR A 251 12.16 -15.27 -17.26
N GLN A 252 11.27 -16.21 -17.40
CA GLN A 252 10.84 -16.72 -18.69
C GLN A 252 10.06 -15.62 -19.42
N ALA A 253 10.55 -15.25 -20.58
CA ALA A 253 9.90 -14.30 -21.45
C ALA A 253 8.86 -15.02 -22.32
N PRO A 254 7.57 -14.62 -22.29
CA PRO A 254 6.54 -15.32 -23.04
C PRO A 254 6.64 -15.09 -24.57
N ILE A 255 7.43 -14.13 -25.00
CA ILE A 255 7.51 -13.67 -26.39
C ILE A 255 8.92 -13.85 -27.00
N LEU A 256 9.94 -13.92 -26.15
CA LEU A 256 11.34 -14.11 -26.58
C LEU A 256 11.75 -15.56 -26.40
N ASP A 257 12.69 -15.99 -27.23
CA ASP A 257 13.27 -17.35 -27.17
C ASP A 257 14.21 -17.50 -25.96
N ASP A 258 14.72 -16.39 -25.41
CA ASP A 258 15.69 -16.37 -24.32
C ASP A 258 15.07 -15.88 -23.01
N ASP A 259 15.47 -16.49 -21.91
CA ASP A 259 15.10 -16.08 -20.55
C ASP A 259 15.87 -14.81 -20.14
N ALA A 260 15.19 -13.88 -19.48
CA ALA A 260 15.83 -12.69 -18.90
C ALA A 260 16.48 -13.00 -17.56
N ILE A 261 17.69 -12.50 -17.38
CA ILE A 261 18.45 -12.66 -16.14
C ILE A 261 18.42 -11.36 -15.34
N GLY A 262 18.27 -11.48 -14.02
CA GLY A 262 18.33 -10.35 -13.12
C GLY A 262 19.21 -10.63 -11.89
N GLN A 263 19.58 -9.57 -11.20
CA GLN A 263 20.32 -9.64 -9.96
C GLN A 263 19.81 -8.59 -8.97
N GLU A 264 19.95 -8.92 -7.68
CA GLU A 264 19.58 -8.03 -6.60
C GLU A 264 20.61 -8.12 -5.47
N THR A 265 21.02 -6.97 -4.97
CA THR A 265 21.90 -6.85 -3.82
C THR A 265 21.28 -5.90 -2.81
N THR A 266 21.07 -6.36 -1.59
CA THR A 266 20.56 -5.53 -0.49
C THR A 266 21.59 -5.50 0.64
N PHE A 267 21.79 -4.33 1.19
CA PHE A 267 22.57 -4.09 2.40
C PHE A 267 21.71 -3.34 3.40
N SER A 268 21.76 -3.73 4.66
CA SER A 268 21.23 -2.90 5.73
C SER A 268 22.08 -3.02 7.00
N MET A 269 22.16 -1.91 7.73
CA MET A 269 22.87 -1.80 9.00
C MET A 269 21.97 -1.10 10.00
N SER A 270 21.73 -1.74 11.14
CA SER A 270 20.90 -1.18 12.20
C SER A 270 21.55 -1.36 13.56
N GLY A 271 21.37 -0.38 14.44
CA GLY A 271 21.95 -0.41 15.78
C GLY A 271 21.43 0.73 16.63
N GLY A 272 21.98 0.92 17.81
CA GLY A 272 21.60 2.00 18.68
C GLY A 272 22.11 1.89 20.10
N ASN A 273 21.61 2.78 20.92
CA ASN A 273 21.79 2.76 22.38
C ASN A 273 20.43 2.41 23.02
N SER A 274 20.43 1.46 23.95
CA SER A 274 19.21 0.91 24.57
C SER A 274 18.27 1.97 25.17
N SER A 275 18.76 3.15 25.55
CA SER A 275 18.00 4.16 26.25
C SER A 275 17.62 5.38 25.42
N SER A 276 18.36 5.76 24.39
CA SER A 276 18.19 7.08 23.81
C SER A 276 18.09 7.17 22.28
N ALA A 277 18.78 6.34 21.52
CA ALA A 277 18.78 6.46 20.08
C ALA A 277 18.93 5.12 19.35
N SER A 278 18.36 5.01 18.17
CA SER A 278 18.58 3.91 17.21
C SER A 278 18.65 4.44 15.79
N TYR A 279 19.29 3.67 14.92
CA TYR A 279 19.42 4.00 13.51
C TYR A 279 19.21 2.77 12.64
N ASN A 280 18.78 2.99 11.42
CA ASN A 280 18.72 2.00 10.35
C ASN A 280 19.14 2.68 9.04
N ILE A 281 20.08 2.10 8.32
CA ILE A 281 20.57 2.59 7.04
C ILE A 281 20.67 1.40 6.10
N GLY A 282 20.28 1.58 4.85
CA GLY A 282 20.43 0.51 3.88
C GLY A 282 20.30 0.97 2.45
N PHE A 283 20.62 0.06 1.54
CA PHE A 283 20.38 0.21 0.13
C PHE A 283 19.95 -1.13 -0.49
N ASN A 284 19.20 -1.04 -1.58
CA ASN A 284 18.87 -2.15 -2.48
C ASN A 284 19.20 -1.74 -3.90
N ASN A 285 19.99 -2.55 -4.59
CA ASN A 285 20.29 -2.40 -6.01
C ASN A 285 19.77 -3.60 -6.76
N SER A 286 18.96 -3.37 -7.80
CA SER A 286 18.46 -4.42 -8.69
C SER A 286 18.65 -4.06 -10.14
N ILE A 287 19.10 -5.05 -10.92
CA ILE A 287 19.27 -4.97 -12.36
C ILE A 287 18.53 -6.17 -12.94
N ASP A 288 17.58 -5.95 -13.83
CA ASP A 288 16.82 -6.97 -14.51
C ASP A 288 16.92 -6.73 -16.03
N GLN A 289 17.26 -7.76 -16.81
CA GLN A 289 17.21 -7.68 -18.25
C GLN A 289 15.78 -7.47 -18.71
N GLU A 290 15.60 -6.67 -19.76
CA GLU A 290 14.30 -6.47 -20.39
C GLU A 290 13.90 -7.74 -21.16
N VAL A 291 12.61 -8.12 -21.05
CA VAL A 291 12.02 -9.27 -21.77
C VAL A 291 11.28 -8.86 -23.02
N MET A 292 11.18 -7.57 -23.28
CA MET A 292 10.50 -7.06 -24.45
C MET A 292 11.53 -6.78 -25.55
N PRO A 293 11.24 -7.18 -26.78
CA PRO A 293 12.14 -6.99 -27.89
C PRO A 293 12.42 -5.51 -28.18
N GLY A 294 13.59 -5.20 -28.73
CA GLY A 294 13.95 -3.89 -29.32
C GLY A 294 14.42 -2.81 -28.37
N ASN A 295 14.58 -3.07 -27.08
CA ASN A 295 14.87 -1.99 -26.14
C ASN A 295 16.28 -1.96 -25.55
N GLY A 296 17.06 -3.01 -25.67
CA GLY A 296 18.49 -3.07 -25.34
C GLY A 296 18.93 -2.50 -23.97
N ARG A 297 17.99 -2.05 -23.13
CA ARG A 297 18.28 -1.42 -21.84
C ARG A 297 17.74 -2.24 -20.69
N ASP A 298 18.64 -2.58 -19.77
CA ASP A 298 18.29 -3.21 -18.51
C ASP A 298 17.41 -2.29 -17.67
N ILE A 299 16.57 -2.92 -16.84
CA ILE A 299 15.78 -2.22 -15.82
C ILE A 299 16.64 -2.10 -14.56
N GLU A 300 17.12 -0.92 -14.31
CA GLU A 300 17.98 -0.65 -13.15
C GLU A 300 17.23 0.11 -12.08
N ARG A 301 17.43 -0.27 -10.82
CA ARG A 301 16.87 0.42 -9.65
C ARG A 301 17.84 0.44 -8.50
N LEU A 302 17.98 1.61 -7.90
CA LEU A 302 18.72 1.80 -6.66
C LEU A 302 17.80 2.47 -5.64
N LYS A 303 17.65 1.86 -4.48
CA LYS A 303 16.92 2.41 -3.34
C LYS A 303 17.88 2.59 -2.18
N VAL A 304 17.80 3.74 -1.52
CA VAL A 304 18.60 4.06 -0.33
C VAL A 304 17.66 4.61 0.73
N HIS A 305 17.83 4.16 1.95
CA HIS A 305 17.06 4.67 3.07
C HIS A 305 17.94 4.93 4.28
N GLY A 306 17.47 5.83 5.14
CA GLY A 306 18.09 6.10 6.43
C GLY A 306 17.03 6.50 7.46
N SER A 307 17.18 6.02 8.68
CA SER A 307 16.34 6.43 9.80
C SER A 307 17.13 6.62 11.08
N VAL A 308 16.73 7.61 11.86
CA VAL A 308 17.22 7.87 13.22
C VAL A 308 16.01 8.06 14.12
N ASN A 309 15.94 7.28 15.19
CA ASN A 309 14.97 7.46 16.25
C ASN A 309 15.72 7.92 17.51
N ALA A 310 15.28 9.01 18.11
CA ALA A 310 15.89 9.55 19.32
C ALA A 310 14.83 9.85 20.37
N LYS A 311 15.14 9.56 21.63
CA LYS A 311 14.32 9.94 22.79
C LYS A 311 15.04 11.03 23.58
N ILE A 312 14.39 12.17 23.72
CA ILE A 312 14.91 13.34 24.45
C ILE A 312 13.86 13.73 25.48
N GLY A 313 14.11 13.40 26.76
CA GLY A 313 13.14 13.60 27.82
C GLY A 313 11.85 12.81 27.55
N THR A 314 10.72 13.52 27.47
CA THR A 314 9.40 12.97 27.15
C THR A 314 9.07 13.00 25.65
N ALA A 315 9.97 13.52 24.82
CA ALA A 315 9.80 13.57 23.38
C ALA A 315 10.50 12.39 22.69
N VAL A 316 9.84 11.83 21.68
CA VAL A 316 10.41 10.87 20.73
C VAL A 316 10.45 11.54 19.36
N ILE A 317 11.61 11.52 18.73
CA ILE A 317 11.85 12.12 17.42
C ILE A 317 12.26 11.01 16.46
N ASP A 318 11.53 10.85 15.38
CA ASP A 318 11.85 9.95 14.28
C ASP A 318 12.16 10.78 13.04
N ILE A 319 13.36 10.62 12.48
CA ILE A 319 13.79 11.25 11.22
C ILE A 319 14.04 10.12 10.24
N LYS A 320 13.45 10.20 9.07
CA LYS A 320 13.60 9.19 8.03
C LYS A 320 13.75 9.84 6.66
N THR A 321 14.55 9.19 5.82
CA THR A 321 14.69 9.58 4.42
C THR A 321 14.76 8.33 3.56
N TYR A 322 14.20 8.42 2.37
CA TYR A 322 14.29 7.39 1.34
C TYR A 322 14.53 8.03 -0.02
N HIS A 323 15.32 7.36 -0.83
CA HIS A 323 15.65 7.79 -2.17
C HIS A 323 15.56 6.59 -3.10
N SER A 324 14.87 6.73 -4.20
CA SER A 324 14.79 5.70 -5.23
C SER A 324 15.13 6.30 -6.58
N TRP A 325 16.04 5.66 -7.29
CA TRP A 325 16.39 5.95 -8.68
C TRP A 325 16.07 4.73 -9.52
N GLY A 326 15.62 4.97 -10.71
CA GLY A 326 15.42 3.88 -11.65
C GLY A 326 15.46 4.35 -13.09
N GLN A 327 15.82 3.40 -13.96
CA GLN A 327 15.69 3.54 -15.39
C GLN A 327 15.14 2.24 -15.96
N GLN A 328 14.38 2.36 -17.02
CA GLN A 328 13.88 1.21 -17.78
C GLN A 328 13.69 1.58 -19.22
N GLY A 329 13.88 0.64 -20.08
CA GLY A 329 13.50 0.75 -21.47
C GLY A 329 11.97 0.81 -21.64
N PHE A 330 11.52 1.26 -22.80
CA PHE A 330 10.11 1.39 -23.10
C PHE A 330 9.80 1.04 -24.55
N ILE A 331 8.75 0.24 -24.76
CA ILE A 331 8.18 -0.03 -26.09
C ILE A 331 6.87 0.73 -26.21
N SER A 332 6.74 1.51 -27.25
CA SER A 332 5.58 2.39 -27.38
C SER A 332 4.29 1.66 -27.74
N ASN A 333 4.38 0.58 -28.50
CA ASN A 333 3.23 -0.18 -28.96
C ASN A 333 3.62 -1.61 -29.30
N LEU A 334 3.23 -2.55 -28.45
CA LEU A 334 3.52 -3.97 -28.62
C LEU A 334 2.77 -4.58 -29.83
N TYR A 335 1.65 -3.98 -30.19
CA TYR A 335 0.82 -4.43 -31.31
C TYR A 335 1.59 -4.44 -32.64
N HIS A 336 2.47 -3.47 -32.86
CA HIS A 336 3.31 -3.41 -34.07
C HIS A 336 4.44 -4.44 -34.10
N LEU A 337 4.74 -5.06 -32.96
CA LEU A 337 5.84 -6.03 -32.83
C LEU A 337 5.36 -7.47 -32.83
N LEU A 338 4.07 -7.71 -32.75
CA LEU A 338 3.49 -9.03 -32.59
C LEU A 338 2.44 -9.25 -33.67
N GLU A 339 2.60 -10.29 -34.42
CA GLU A 339 1.56 -10.77 -35.33
C GLU A 339 0.51 -11.52 -34.50
N TYR A 340 -0.72 -11.06 -34.57
CA TYR A 340 -1.86 -11.66 -33.91
C TYR A 340 -2.50 -12.72 -34.80
N LYS A 341 -2.61 -13.95 -34.30
CA LYS A 341 -3.25 -15.06 -35.01
C LYS A 341 -4.74 -15.16 -34.67
N GLU A 342 -5.51 -15.76 -35.58
CA GLU A 342 -6.94 -16.03 -35.42
C GLU A 342 -7.27 -16.84 -34.13
N ASP A 343 -6.34 -17.66 -33.65
CA ASP A 343 -6.48 -18.44 -32.42
C ASP A 343 -6.21 -17.62 -31.15
N ARG A 344 -5.97 -16.30 -31.25
CA ARG A 344 -5.59 -15.38 -30.21
C ARG A 344 -4.23 -15.68 -29.55
N SER A 345 -3.35 -16.36 -30.24
CA SER A 345 -1.95 -16.51 -29.87
C SER A 345 -1.06 -15.44 -30.49
N TRP A 346 0.05 -15.16 -29.84
CA TRP A 346 1.04 -14.22 -30.33
C TRP A 346 2.21 -14.95 -30.97
N THR A 347 2.70 -14.43 -32.07
CA THR A 347 3.99 -14.83 -32.64
C THR A 347 4.85 -13.61 -32.85
N ASN A 348 6.17 -13.79 -32.76
CA ASN A 348 7.11 -12.77 -33.23
C ASN A 348 6.83 -12.45 -34.68
N ALA A 349 6.70 -11.18 -35.02
CA ALA A 349 6.64 -10.70 -36.38
C ALA A 349 8.08 -10.37 -36.84
N PRO A 350 8.84 -11.33 -37.35
CA PRO A 350 10.27 -11.13 -37.60
C PRO A 350 10.54 -10.18 -38.78
N GLU A 351 9.54 -9.91 -39.60
CA GLU A 351 9.73 -9.15 -40.86
C GLU A 351 9.61 -7.61 -40.65
N HIS A 352 9.17 -7.14 -39.50
CA HIS A 352 8.94 -5.72 -39.24
C HIS A 352 9.83 -5.14 -38.14
N TRP A 353 10.86 -5.85 -37.72
CA TRP A 353 11.81 -5.39 -36.73
C TRP A 353 12.76 -4.36 -37.34
N ASP A 354 12.51 -3.10 -37.01
CA ASP A 354 13.52 -2.06 -37.16
C ASP A 354 13.96 -1.66 -35.75
N ASP A 355 15.19 -1.95 -35.37
CA ASP A 355 15.78 -1.61 -34.07
C ASP A 355 15.69 -0.10 -33.77
N SER A 356 15.54 0.74 -34.80
CA SER A 356 15.34 2.17 -34.65
C SER A 356 13.96 2.55 -34.08
N LEU A 357 12.96 1.65 -34.17
CA LEU A 357 11.57 1.92 -33.80
C LEU A 357 11.29 1.78 -32.32
N ALA A 358 12.18 1.20 -31.55
CA ALA A 358 11.91 0.73 -30.19
C ALA A 358 12.73 1.43 -29.11
N SER A 359 13.51 2.45 -29.41
CA SER A 359 14.40 3.09 -28.45
C SER A 359 13.74 4.21 -27.67
N GLY A 360 12.97 3.87 -26.69
CA GLY A 360 12.49 4.81 -25.66
C GLY A 360 12.96 4.40 -24.28
N GLY A 361 12.86 5.31 -23.33
CA GLY A 361 13.20 4.99 -21.94
C GLY A 361 12.60 5.95 -20.96
N THR A 362 12.49 5.47 -19.74
CA THR A 362 12.09 6.26 -18.60
C THR A 362 13.18 6.25 -17.57
N SER A 363 13.41 7.40 -16.95
CA SER A 363 14.22 7.50 -15.75
C SER A 363 13.47 8.29 -14.69
N TYR A 364 13.66 7.93 -13.45
CA TYR A 364 13.03 8.63 -12.34
C TYR A 364 13.97 8.77 -11.14
N TYR A 365 13.68 9.79 -10.34
CA TYR A 365 14.26 10.00 -9.04
C TYR A 365 13.15 10.36 -8.04
N LYS A 366 13.07 9.61 -6.94
CA LYS A 366 12.05 9.79 -5.88
C LYS A 366 12.73 9.99 -4.54
N PRO A 367 12.93 11.22 -4.10
CA PRO A 367 13.31 11.52 -2.73
C PRO A 367 12.07 11.60 -1.83
N GLY A 368 12.21 11.15 -0.59
CA GLY A 368 11.22 11.32 0.45
C GLY A 368 11.86 11.56 1.80
N PHE A 369 11.15 12.29 2.63
CA PHE A 369 11.59 12.65 3.98
C PHE A 369 10.39 12.65 4.93
N SER A 370 10.59 12.17 6.16
CA SER A 370 9.64 12.34 7.26
C SER A 370 10.33 12.71 8.57
N LEU A 371 9.70 13.61 9.29
CA LEU A 371 10.02 13.99 10.67
C LEU A 371 8.77 13.78 11.50
N ASN A 372 8.84 12.87 12.46
CA ASN A 372 7.78 12.62 13.43
C ASN A 372 8.27 13.00 14.82
N ILE A 373 7.54 13.88 15.51
CA ILE A 373 7.82 14.29 16.87
C ILE A 373 6.59 13.97 17.72
N THR A 374 6.74 13.05 18.66
CA THR A 374 5.70 12.73 19.65
C THR A 374 6.18 13.18 21.02
N HIS A 375 5.41 14.05 21.66
CA HIS A 375 5.71 14.59 22.99
C HIS A 375 4.60 14.23 23.97
N SER A 376 4.93 13.52 25.02
CA SER A 376 3.99 13.11 26.06
C SER A 376 4.04 14.08 27.25
N PHE A 377 2.91 14.72 27.56
CA PHE A 377 2.74 15.55 28.78
C PHE A 377 2.50 14.69 30.01
N THR A 378 1.66 13.65 29.83
CA THR A 378 1.36 12.64 30.83
C THR A 378 1.26 11.28 30.14
N GLN A 379 0.92 10.25 30.90
CA GLN A 379 0.63 8.89 30.34
C GLN A 379 -0.58 8.88 29.41
N ASP A 380 -1.55 9.74 29.71
CA ASP A 380 -2.86 9.77 29.05
C ASP A 380 -2.99 10.92 28.05
N TRP A 381 -1.99 11.78 27.94
CA TRP A 381 -2.02 12.96 27.10
C TRP A 381 -0.71 13.17 26.35
N TYR A 382 -0.78 13.10 25.04
CA TYR A 382 0.36 13.39 24.16
C TYR A 382 -0.07 14.17 22.91
N GLN A 383 0.90 14.77 22.26
CA GLN A 383 0.75 15.40 20.96
C GLN A 383 1.74 14.79 19.98
N SER A 384 1.40 14.83 18.71
CA SER A 384 2.27 14.35 17.63
C SER A 384 2.26 15.31 16.45
N LEU A 385 3.44 15.56 15.90
CA LEU A 385 3.66 16.37 14.71
C LEU A 385 4.36 15.51 13.68
N VAL A 386 3.78 15.41 12.48
CA VAL A 386 4.37 14.78 11.31
C VAL A 386 4.60 15.84 10.25
N ILE A 387 5.83 15.97 9.79
CA ILE A 387 6.19 16.81 8.65
C ILE A 387 6.93 15.93 7.66
N GLY A 388 6.56 15.99 6.40
CA GLY A 388 7.25 15.21 5.40
C GLY A 388 7.03 15.69 3.98
N ASN A 389 7.82 15.11 3.11
CA ASN A 389 7.79 15.36 1.69
C ASN A 389 7.92 14.04 0.94
N ASP A 390 7.11 13.86 -0.09
CA ASP A 390 7.27 12.87 -1.14
C ASP A 390 7.38 13.58 -2.48
N SER A 391 8.44 13.30 -3.22
CA SER A 391 8.71 13.97 -4.49
C SER A 391 9.03 12.94 -5.57
N LYS A 392 8.82 13.34 -6.81
CA LYS A 392 9.12 12.52 -7.97
C LYS A 392 9.56 13.41 -9.11
N LYS A 393 10.73 13.12 -9.66
CA LYS A 393 11.21 13.66 -10.93
C LYS A 393 11.21 12.54 -11.94
N PHE A 394 10.61 12.77 -13.07
CA PHE A 394 10.43 11.78 -14.10
C PHE A 394 10.84 12.34 -15.44
N LEU A 395 11.59 11.55 -16.20
CA LEU A 395 11.95 11.84 -17.58
C LEU A 395 11.53 10.64 -18.43
N TYR A 396 10.71 10.90 -19.42
CA TYR A 396 10.26 9.96 -20.41
C TYR A 396 10.68 10.40 -21.79
N LYS A 397 11.30 9.50 -22.52
CA LYS A 397 11.66 9.70 -23.92
C LYS A 397 10.95 8.63 -24.73
N LYS A 398 10.23 9.04 -25.74
CA LYS A 398 9.53 8.14 -26.64
C LYS A 398 9.95 8.41 -28.07
N TYR A 399 10.30 7.37 -28.80
CA TYR A 399 10.54 7.43 -30.23
C TYR A 399 9.32 6.85 -30.95
N TYR A 400 8.78 7.59 -31.88
CA TYR A 400 7.67 7.13 -32.71
C TYR A 400 8.22 6.75 -34.06
N ALA A 401 7.98 5.52 -34.50
CA ALA A 401 8.48 4.95 -35.76
C ALA A 401 8.29 5.83 -37.01
N ASN A 402 7.23 6.61 -37.05
CA ASN A 402 6.81 7.39 -38.20
C ASN A 402 6.52 8.86 -37.91
N SER A 403 6.75 9.34 -36.69
CA SER A 403 6.30 10.68 -36.28
C SER A 403 7.25 11.44 -35.36
N GLY A 404 8.50 10.97 -35.17
CA GLY A 404 9.50 11.71 -34.43
C GLY A 404 9.68 11.32 -32.97
N GLN A 405 10.35 12.18 -32.19
CA GLN A 405 10.69 11.95 -30.79
C GLN A 405 9.76 12.73 -29.87
N GLY A 406 9.28 12.09 -28.82
CA GLY A 406 8.54 12.74 -27.74
C GLY A 406 9.32 12.80 -26.43
N TYR A 407 9.22 13.92 -25.73
CA TYR A 407 9.78 14.15 -24.41
C TYR A 407 8.66 14.47 -23.43
N LEU A 408 8.75 13.89 -22.24
CA LEU A 408 7.92 14.25 -21.11
C LEU A 408 8.80 14.33 -19.87
N THR A 409 8.82 15.49 -19.25
CA THR A 409 9.39 15.63 -17.90
C THR A 409 8.30 15.99 -16.92
N GLU A 410 8.34 15.39 -15.77
CA GLU A 410 7.41 15.68 -14.68
C GLU A 410 8.19 15.89 -13.39
N ASP A 411 7.84 16.94 -12.66
CA ASP A 411 8.31 17.21 -11.31
C ASP A 411 7.09 17.31 -10.40
N TRP A 412 6.93 16.33 -9.54
CA TRP A 412 5.86 16.24 -8.57
C TRP A 412 6.42 16.39 -7.17
N ASN A 413 5.80 17.23 -6.38
CA ASN A 413 6.16 17.40 -4.97
C ASN A 413 4.89 17.40 -4.13
N ARG A 414 4.89 16.64 -3.04
CA ARG A 414 3.83 16.67 -2.02
C ARG A 414 4.42 16.86 -0.65
N TYR A 415 3.96 17.87 0.04
CA TYR A 415 4.30 18.15 1.42
C TYR A 415 3.13 17.76 2.31
N THR A 416 3.41 17.08 3.40
CA THR A 416 2.43 16.66 4.41
C THR A 416 2.77 17.30 5.74
N LEU A 417 1.78 17.95 6.35
CA LEU A 417 1.80 18.38 7.73
C LEU A 417 0.60 17.76 8.44
N ASN A 418 0.84 17.00 9.50
CA ASN A 418 -0.21 16.46 10.34
C ASN A 418 0.13 16.73 11.82
N TYR A 419 -0.75 17.39 12.52
CA TYR A 419 -0.60 17.68 13.94
C TYR A 419 -1.84 17.25 14.69
N PHE A 420 -1.68 16.47 15.75
CA PHE A 420 -2.81 16.01 16.54
C PHE A 420 -2.49 15.89 18.02
N TRP A 421 -3.55 15.94 18.80
CA TRP A 421 -3.58 15.70 20.22
C TRP A 421 -4.34 14.43 20.50
N HIS A 422 -3.87 13.67 21.47
CA HIS A 422 -4.51 12.48 21.95
C HIS A 422 -4.64 12.53 23.44
N TYR A 423 -5.85 12.27 23.93
CA TYR A 423 -6.16 12.26 25.33
C TYR A 423 -7.01 11.05 25.71
N LYS A 424 -6.54 10.27 26.68
CA LYS A 424 -7.24 9.10 27.20
C LYS A 424 -7.52 9.31 28.67
N LYS A 425 -8.72 9.00 29.13
CA LYS A 425 -9.12 9.13 30.52
C LYS A 425 -10.01 8.00 30.99
N LYS A 426 -9.65 7.42 32.11
CA LYS A 426 -10.52 6.54 32.87
C LYS A 426 -11.51 7.39 33.68
N ILE A 427 -12.78 7.40 33.29
CA ILE A 427 -13.85 8.16 33.94
C ILE A 427 -14.33 7.42 35.20
N SER A 428 -14.47 6.09 35.10
CA SER A 428 -14.86 5.21 36.18
C SER A 428 -14.26 3.81 35.97
N ASN A 429 -14.56 2.87 36.85
CA ASN A 429 -14.14 1.47 36.64
C ASN A 429 -14.81 0.81 35.43
N SER A 430 -15.84 1.40 34.87
CA SER A 430 -16.59 0.87 33.74
C SER A 430 -16.48 1.70 32.48
N PHE A 431 -16.06 2.96 32.57
CA PHE A 431 -16.02 3.88 31.42
C PHE A 431 -14.64 4.47 31.21
N ASN A 432 -14.12 4.35 29.99
CA ASN A 432 -12.96 5.07 29.50
C ASN A 432 -13.37 5.90 28.28
N ILE A 433 -12.70 7.02 28.10
CA ILE A 433 -12.79 7.85 26.89
C ILE A 433 -11.43 7.98 26.27
N ASP A 434 -11.42 8.05 24.94
CA ASP A 434 -10.24 8.21 24.11
C ASP A 434 -10.57 9.24 23.04
N LEU A 435 -9.95 10.43 23.12
CA LEU A 435 -10.18 11.55 22.22
C LEU A 435 -8.93 11.83 21.40
N THR A 436 -9.09 11.87 20.09
CA THR A 436 -8.06 12.34 19.16
C THR A 436 -8.62 13.52 18.38
N THR A 437 -7.89 14.61 18.29
CA THR A 437 -8.24 15.76 17.46
C THR A 437 -7.01 16.34 16.80
N GLY A 438 -7.15 16.84 15.59
CA GLY A 438 -5.99 17.33 14.86
C GLY A 438 -6.31 18.06 13.57
N THR A 439 -5.25 18.44 12.90
CA THR A 439 -5.29 19.08 11.58
C THR A 439 -4.27 18.45 10.66
N GLN A 440 -4.65 18.31 9.42
CA GLN A 440 -3.78 17.81 8.35
C GLN A 440 -3.81 18.80 7.18
N ARG A 441 -2.65 19.11 6.66
CA ARG A 441 -2.50 19.92 5.46
C ARG A 441 -1.59 19.21 4.48
N THR A 442 -2.02 19.12 3.24
CA THR A 442 -1.19 18.64 2.13
C THR A 442 -1.12 19.70 1.05
N MET A 443 0.07 19.91 0.51
CA MET A 443 0.32 20.81 -0.61
C MET A 443 1.04 20.00 -1.69
N SER A 444 0.53 20.02 -2.90
CA SER A 444 1.13 19.31 -4.03
C SER A 444 1.41 20.29 -5.16
N ASN A 445 2.58 20.18 -5.75
CA ASN A 445 2.93 20.90 -6.98
C ASN A 445 3.28 19.90 -8.06
N HIS A 446 2.80 20.13 -9.26
CA HIS A 446 3.07 19.32 -10.44
C HIS A 446 3.46 20.22 -11.59
N VAL A 447 4.68 20.07 -12.05
CA VAL A 447 5.17 20.73 -13.27
C VAL A 447 5.39 19.62 -14.31
N ARG A 448 4.74 19.77 -15.45
CA ARG A 448 4.88 18.87 -16.59
C ARG A 448 5.31 19.68 -17.80
N LEU A 449 6.37 19.22 -18.45
CA LEU A 449 6.82 19.71 -19.74
C LEU A 449 6.77 18.56 -20.72
N SER A 450 6.00 18.68 -21.79
CA SER A 450 5.96 17.70 -22.86
C SER A 450 6.18 18.40 -24.20
N GLY A 451 6.87 17.70 -25.11
CA GLY A 451 7.12 18.19 -26.46
C GLY A 451 7.30 17.06 -27.43
N SER A 452 6.99 17.26 -28.71
CA SER A 452 7.23 16.32 -29.78
C SER A 452 8.08 16.97 -30.86
N MET A 453 8.95 16.19 -31.49
CA MET A 453 9.70 16.59 -32.68
C MET A 453 9.21 15.73 -33.83
N ASP A 454 8.72 16.34 -34.89
CA ASP A 454 8.33 15.64 -36.12
C ASP A 454 9.52 15.55 -37.06
N GLU A 455 10.09 14.37 -37.26
CA GLU A 455 11.21 14.14 -38.17
C GLU A 455 10.82 14.13 -39.66
N ARG A 456 9.53 14.22 -39.99
CA ARG A 456 9.03 14.19 -41.38
C ARG A 456 9.13 15.50 -42.12
N LYS A 457 9.42 16.59 -41.44
CA LYS A 457 9.67 17.90 -42.08
C LYS A 457 11.15 18.06 -42.34
N ASP A 458 11.54 17.66 -43.53
CA ASP A 458 12.81 17.90 -44.23
C ASP A 458 14.11 18.06 -43.41
N GLN A 459 15.12 17.35 -43.83
CA GLN A 459 16.51 17.18 -43.41
C GLN A 459 17.29 18.41 -42.89
N TYR A 460 16.71 19.57 -42.65
CA TYR A 460 17.44 20.81 -42.40
C TYR A 460 16.97 21.71 -41.25
N TYR A 461 15.97 21.35 -40.46
CA TYR A 461 15.54 22.21 -39.34
C TYR A 461 15.58 21.51 -38.00
N TYR A 462 16.69 21.70 -37.30
CA TYR A 462 16.90 21.24 -35.94
C TYR A 462 16.34 22.20 -34.87
N GLU A 463 15.54 23.20 -35.18
CA GLU A 463 15.25 24.29 -34.27
C GLU A 463 13.79 24.46 -33.84
N ASP A 464 12.83 23.74 -34.37
CA ASP A 464 11.44 23.92 -33.96
C ASP A 464 10.88 22.70 -33.21
N PHE A 465 10.79 22.82 -31.87
CA PHE A 465 9.85 22.03 -31.07
C PHE A 465 8.45 22.45 -31.50
N ASP A 466 7.82 21.74 -32.41
CA ASP A 466 6.48 22.08 -32.92
C ASP A 466 5.40 22.08 -31.84
N ASP A 467 5.64 21.43 -30.69
CA ASP A 467 4.68 21.28 -29.62
C ASP A 467 5.30 21.21 -28.24
N VAL A 468 5.44 22.34 -27.59
CA VAL A 468 5.79 22.37 -26.17
C VAL A 468 4.56 22.71 -25.34
N SER A 469 4.13 21.77 -24.51
CA SER A 469 3.07 22.00 -23.52
C SER A 469 3.67 22.07 -22.12
N ILE A 470 3.37 23.15 -21.42
CA ILE A 470 3.77 23.33 -20.02
C ILE A 470 2.50 23.30 -19.17
N VAL A 471 2.47 22.40 -18.21
CA VAL A 471 1.44 22.36 -17.18
C VAL A 471 2.11 22.62 -15.83
N ASP A 472 1.68 23.68 -15.16
CA ASP A 472 2.09 24.00 -13.79
C ASP A 472 0.85 24.05 -12.92
N GLN A 473 0.75 23.12 -11.98
CA GLN A 473 -0.45 22.96 -11.16
C GLN A 473 -0.07 22.82 -9.69
N SER A 474 -0.76 23.52 -8.85
CA SER A 474 -0.71 23.34 -7.41
C SER A 474 -2.04 22.80 -6.89
N ASN A 475 -2.02 22.12 -5.76
CA ASN A 475 -3.22 21.70 -5.03
C ASN A 475 -2.94 21.76 -3.54
N GLN A 476 -3.82 22.42 -2.83
CA GLN A 476 -3.77 22.50 -1.38
C GLN A 476 -5.06 21.93 -0.78
N ASN A 477 -4.86 21.01 0.15
CA ASN A 477 -5.93 20.40 0.91
C ASN A 477 -5.69 20.63 2.41
N SER A 478 -6.72 21.09 3.13
CA SER A 478 -6.69 21.35 4.57
C SER A 478 -7.86 20.66 5.24
N GLY A 479 -7.58 19.84 6.25
CA GLY A 479 -8.58 19.10 7.00
C GLY A 479 -8.40 19.25 8.51
N TYR A 480 -9.50 19.38 9.21
CA TYR A 480 -9.59 19.31 10.66
C TYR A 480 -10.40 18.08 11.05
N TYR A 481 -9.94 17.32 12.01
CA TYR A 481 -10.62 16.09 12.40
C TYR A 481 -10.68 15.91 13.90
N GLY A 482 -11.71 15.21 14.33
CA GLY A 482 -11.91 14.81 15.70
C GLY A 482 -12.55 13.43 15.78
N GLU A 483 -12.13 12.65 16.76
CA GLU A 483 -12.69 11.34 17.03
C GLU A 483 -12.74 11.07 18.52
N LEU A 484 -13.89 10.65 18.99
CA LEU A 484 -14.15 10.18 20.34
C LEU A 484 -14.47 8.69 20.32
N VAL A 485 -13.76 7.91 21.14
CA VAL A 485 -14.15 6.54 21.47
C VAL A 485 -14.55 6.47 22.93
N VAL A 486 -15.74 5.94 23.15
CA VAL A 486 -16.25 5.62 24.47
C VAL A 486 -16.17 4.12 24.67
N ASP A 487 -15.44 3.71 25.69
CA ASP A 487 -15.27 2.31 26.05
C ASP A 487 -16.08 2.01 27.32
N TYR A 488 -16.88 0.95 27.27
CA TYR A 488 -17.61 0.43 28.41
C TYR A 488 -17.12 -0.98 28.77
N LYS A 489 -16.46 -1.10 29.92
CA LYS A 489 -15.96 -2.35 30.51
C LYS A 489 -15.00 -3.14 29.61
N ASP A 490 -14.21 -2.47 28.76
CA ASP A 490 -13.35 -3.11 27.74
C ASP A 490 -14.08 -4.10 26.81
N ARG A 491 -15.42 -3.95 26.68
CA ARG A 491 -16.28 -4.84 25.87
C ARG A 491 -17.07 -4.15 24.79
N ILE A 492 -17.54 -2.92 25.04
CA ILE A 492 -18.32 -2.14 24.09
C ILE A 492 -17.55 -0.87 23.77
N TYR A 493 -17.28 -0.64 22.51
CA TYR A 493 -16.58 0.55 22.04
C TYR A 493 -17.46 1.27 21.02
N LEU A 494 -17.84 2.50 21.35
CA LEU A 494 -18.58 3.40 20.46
C LEU A 494 -17.61 4.45 19.93
N THR A 495 -17.46 4.53 18.62
CA THR A 495 -16.62 5.51 17.92
C THR A 495 -17.51 6.54 17.25
N ILE A 496 -17.24 7.81 17.47
CA ILE A 496 -17.89 8.94 16.80
C ILE A 496 -16.77 9.83 16.27
N GLY A 497 -16.80 10.16 15.00
CA GLY A 497 -15.77 10.99 14.40
C GLY A 497 -16.32 11.89 13.31
N GLU A 498 -15.62 12.98 13.08
CA GLU A 498 -15.92 13.98 12.06
C GLU A 498 -14.61 14.52 11.46
N ARG A 499 -14.61 14.74 10.15
CA ARG A 499 -13.60 15.52 9.45
C ARG A 499 -14.25 16.63 8.67
N VAL A 500 -13.67 17.79 8.76
CA VAL A 500 -14.05 18.98 8.00
C VAL A 500 -12.90 19.32 7.06
N GLU A 501 -13.16 19.39 5.76
CA GLU A 501 -12.13 19.52 4.74
C GLU A 501 -12.43 20.64 3.74
N GLN A 502 -11.37 21.32 3.32
CA GLN A 502 -11.38 22.34 2.28
C GLN A 502 -10.28 22.03 1.27
N ASN A 503 -10.61 22.15 -0.01
CA ASN A 503 -9.69 22.00 -1.12
C ASN A 503 -9.92 23.13 -2.12
N GLU A 504 -8.88 23.64 -2.74
CA GLU A 504 -8.96 24.76 -3.67
C GLU A 504 -9.73 24.42 -4.98
N TYR A 505 -9.84 23.13 -5.31
CA TYR A 505 -10.58 22.64 -6.48
C TYR A 505 -11.98 22.12 -6.14
N PHE A 506 -12.47 22.30 -4.94
CA PHE A 506 -13.89 22.14 -4.70
C PHE A 506 -14.64 23.21 -5.51
N GLY A 507 -15.70 22.82 -6.22
CA GLY A 507 -16.46 23.71 -7.05
C GLY A 507 -16.85 24.99 -6.31
N LYS A 508 -16.94 26.08 -7.05
CA LYS A 508 -17.10 27.47 -6.57
C LYS A 508 -18.14 27.63 -5.44
N ASP A 509 -19.22 26.86 -5.50
CA ASP A 509 -20.32 26.92 -4.53
C ASP A 509 -20.33 25.76 -3.53
N TYR A 510 -19.32 24.85 -3.59
CA TYR A 510 -19.29 23.66 -2.74
C TYR A 510 -18.82 23.97 -1.30
N GLY A 511 -17.82 24.82 -1.16
CA GLY A 511 -17.30 25.29 0.12
C GLY A 511 -16.56 24.20 0.92
N THR A 512 -17.11 23.85 2.06
CA THR A 512 -16.50 22.92 3.01
C THR A 512 -17.20 21.57 3.00
N HIS A 513 -16.42 20.49 2.99
CA HIS A 513 -16.94 19.12 3.07
C HIS A 513 -16.89 18.57 4.49
N TYR A 514 -17.97 17.89 4.88
CA TYR A 514 -18.13 17.23 6.18
C TYR A 514 -18.14 15.70 5.99
N SER A 515 -17.36 14.99 6.79
CA SER A 515 -17.14 13.56 6.69
C SER A 515 -17.40 12.85 8.02
N PRO A 516 -18.69 12.63 8.38
CA PRO A 516 -19.05 11.95 9.62
C PRO A 516 -18.78 10.45 9.56
N ARG A 517 -18.47 9.86 10.72
CA ARG A 517 -18.33 8.42 10.91
C ARG A 517 -18.88 7.94 12.23
N LEU A 518 -19.41 6.72 12.23
CA LEU A 518 -19.94 6.05 13.42
C LEU A 518 -19.47 4.59 13.41
N GLY A 519 -19.02 4.11 14.56
CA GLY A 519 -18.56 2.73 14.72
C GLY A 519 -18.96 2.11 16.02
N LEU A 520 -19.31 0.83 16.00
CA LEU A 520 -19.60 0.03 17.19
C LEU A 520 -18.78 -1.27 17.13
N SER A 521 -18.09 -1.57 18.22
CA SER A 521 -17.44 -2.88 18.42
C SER A 521 -17.91 -3.47 19.75
N TYR A 522 -18.33 -4.73 19.73
CA TYR A 522 -18.80 -5.46 20.90
C TYR A 522 -18.10 -6.79 21.06
N LEU A 523 -17.49 -7.02 22.21
CA LEU A 523 -16.81 -8.25 22.57
C LEU A 523 -17.70 -9.11 23.48
N SER A 524 -17.95 -10.34 23.08
CA SER A 524 -18.62 -11.38 23.87
C SER A 524 -17.74 -12.62 23.95
N GLU A 525 -17.93 -13.40 25.00
CA GLU A 525 -17.25 -14.68 25.18
C GLU A 525 -18.29 -15.78 25.38
N ILE A 526 -18.23 -16.83 24.56
CA ILE A 526 -19.14 -17.96 24.56
C ILE A 526 -18.34 -19.25 24.49
N GLY A 527 -18.35 -20.08 25.54
CA GLY A 527 -17.67 -21.36 25.51
C GLY A 527 -16.15 -21.31 25.27
N GLY A 528 -15.48 -20.25 25.71
CA GLY A 528 -14.03 -20.03 25.48
C GLY A 528 -13.71 -19.41 24.11
N MET A 529 -14.70 -19.17 23.27
CA MET A 529 -14.55 -18.43 22.01
C MET A 529 -14.81 -16.95 22.26
N ILE A 530 -13.92 -16.07 21.83
CA ILE A 530 -14.16 -14.63 21.81
C ILE A 530 -14.77 -14.24 20.48
N ILE A 531 -15.90 -13.55 20.53
CA ILE A 531 -16.60 -13.02 19.37
C ILE A 531 -16.56 -11.49 19.44
N LYS A 532 -16.01 -10.85 18.39
CA LYS A 532 -16.08 -9.43 18.22
C LYS A 532 -17.08 -9.11 17.10
N SER A 533 -18.25 -8.59 17.47
CA SER A 533 -19.25 -8.07 16.54
C SER A 533 -18.94 -6.61 16.27
N ARG A 534 -19.04 -6.18 15.01
CA ARG A 534 -18.71 -4.80 14.61
C ARG A 534 -19.69 -4.29 13.56
N ALA A 535 -19.97 -2.99 13.68
CA ALA A 535 -20.73 -2.23 12.70
C ALA A 535 -20.03 -0.89 12.49
N ALA A 536 -19.92 -0.46 11.27
CA ALA A 536 -19.28 0.79 10.91
C ALA A 536 -20.06 1.49 9.80
N TRP A 537 -20.17 2.81 9.90
CA TRP A 537 -20.74 3.66 8.87
C TRP A 537 -19.86 4.89 8.70
N GLY A 538 -19.70 5.35 7.46
CA GLY A 538 -18.98 6.58 7.14
C GLY A 538 -19.51 7.20 5.86
N SER A 539 -19.48 8.53 5.81
CA SER A 539 -19.84 9.32 4.65
C SER A 539 -18.82 10.43 4.47
N GLY A 540 -17.97 10.33 3.44
CA GLY A 540 -16.98 11.37 3.28
C GLY A 540 -15.66 10.99 2.64
N GLY A 541 -15.51 9.78 2.15
CA GLY A 541 -14.38 9.52 1.25
C GLY A 541 -14.56 10.43 0.04
N ILE A 542 -13.78 11.51 -0.06
CA ILE A 542 -13.88 12.49 -1.13
C ILE A 542 -12.66 12.43 -2.04
N ASN A 543 -12.88 12.76 -3.30
CA ASN A 543 -11.82 12.94 -4.27
C ASN A 543 -12.05 14.28 -4.98
N PRO A 544 -11.23 15.30 -4.70
CA PRO A 544 -11.40 16.60 -5.31
C PRO A 544 -11.16 16.52 -6.81
N PRO A 545 -11.79 17.41 -7.60
CA PRO A 545 -11.43 17.58 -9.00
C PRO A 545 -9.93 17.84 -9.13
N LYS A 546 -9.35 17.32 -10.19
CA LYS A 546 -7.95 17.65 -10.53
C LYS A 546 -7.89 19.04 -11.16
N ALA A 547 -6.77 19.73 -11.01
CA ALA A 547 -6.56 21.03 -11.63
C ALA A 547 -6.86 20.99 -13.15
N MET A 548 -6.37 19.96 -13.83
CA MET A 548 -6.64 19.74 -15.26
C MET A 548 -8.10 19.50 -15.62
N GLN A 549 -8.97 19.21 -14.67
CA GLN A 549 -10.42 19.06 -14.89
C GLN A 549 -11.17 20.35 -14.64
N ALA A 550 -10.74 21.12 -13.65
CA ALA A 550 -11.38 22.35 -13.24
C ALA A 550 -10.92 23.56 -14.08
N LEU A 551 -9.67 23.55 -14.55
CA LEU A 551 -9.07 24.67 -15.28
C LEU A 551 -9.01 24.39 -16.79
N PRO A 552 -9.17 25.41 -17.63
CA PRO A 552 -9.01 25.25 -19.07
C PRO A 552 -7.55 24.94 -19.42
N SER A 553 -7.40 24.10 -20.43
CA SER A 553 -6.07 23.78 -20.98
C SER A 553 -6.19 23.42 -22.45
N GLU A 554 -5.16 23.73 -23.23
CA GLU A 554 -5.14 23.48 -24.66
C GLU A 554 -3.86 22.74 -25.05
N SER A 555 -4.00 21.81 -25.96
CA SER A 555 -2.91 21.12 -26.64
C SER A 555 -3.12 21.17 -28.15
N ASN A 556 -2.20 20.67 -28.94
CA ASN A 556 -2.37 20.63 -30.38
C ASN A 556 -3.54 19.72 -30.86
N TYR A 557 -3.91 18.75 -30.03
CA TYR A 557 -4.93 17.75 -30.38
C TYR A 557 -6.25 17.93 -29.62
N SER A 558 -6.26 18.74 -28.57
CA SER A 558 -7.45 18.86 -27.73
C SER A 558 -7.52 20.18 -26.98
N ILE A 559 -8.73 20.63 -26.74
CA ILE A 559 -9.07 21.78 -25.91
C ILE A 559 -9.91 21.26 -24.73
N ASN A 560 -9.38 21.40 -23.52
CA ASN A 560 -10.17 21.24 -22.31
C ASN A 560 -10.76 22.61 -21.91
N ILE A 561 -12.03 22.74 -21.91
CA ILE A 561 -12.73 24.01 -21.58
C ILE A 561 -12.58 24.32 -20.09
N GLY A 562 -12.36 23.28 -19.25
CA GLY A 562 -12.36 23.40 -17.81
C GLY A 562 -13.75 23.58 -17.21
N ASN A 563 -13.99 23.03 -16.02
CA ASN A 563 -15.27 23.18 -15.33
C ASN A 563 -15.05 23.59 -13.86
N PRO A 564 -15.18 24.87 -13.55
CA PRO A 564 -14.99 25.37 -12.17
C PRO A 564 -16.13 24.98 -11.21
N ASP A 565 -17.23 24.41 -11.73
CA ASP A 565 -18.38 24.01 -10.91
C ASP A 565 -18.35 22.51 -10.53
N LEU A 566 -17.27 21.81 -10.85
CA LEU A 566 -17.11 20.41 -10.49
C LEU A 566 -17.17 20.21 -8.96
N ARG A 567 -18.03 19.30 -8.56
CA ARG A 567 -18.09 18.84 -7.18
C ARG A 567 -17.10 17.71 -6.96
N PRO A 568 -16.57 17.53 -5.73
CA PRO A 568 -15.77 16.37 -5.44
C PRO A 568 -16.59 15.08 -5.55
N GLU A 569 -15.94 14.03 -6.03
CA GLU A 569 -16.50 12.67 -5.94
C GLU A 569 -16.64 12.30 -4.45
N ARG A 570 -17.68 11.58 -4.08
CA ARG A 570 -18.01 11.25 -2.69
C ARG A 570 -18.25 9.76 -2.51
N GLN A 571 -17.92 9.26 -1.34
CA GLN A 571 -18.24 7.90 -0.94
C GLN A 571 -19.02 7.89 0.37
N SER A 572 -20.03 7.03 0.46
CA SER A 572 -20.68 6.66 1.71
C SER A 572 -20.90 5.15 1.76
N GLY A 573 -21.09 4.60 2.95
CA GLY A 573 -21.40 3.18 3.07
C GLY A 573 -21.33 2.68 4.48
N TYR A 574 -21.69 1.41 4.63
CA TYR A 574 -21.65 0.71 5.92
C TYR A 574 -21.02 -0.67 5.79
N GLU A 575 -20.58 -1.17 6.93
CA GLU A 575 -19.97 -2.48 7.09
C GLU A 575 -20.53 -3.15 8.34
N LEU A 576 -20.80 -4.43 8.20
CA LEU A 576 -21.16 -5.31 9.30
C LEU A 576 -20.17 -6.47 9.34
N GLY A 577 -19.68 -6.82 10.51
CA GLY A 577 -18.70 -7.91 10.59
C GLY A 577 -18.69 -8.65 11.91
N GLY A 578 -18.12 -9.84 11.86
CA GLY A 578 -17.85 -10.69 13.01
C GLY A 578 -16.44 -11.26 12.92
N ASP A 579 -15.69 -11.13 14.01
CA ASP A 579 -14.37 -11.70 14.16
C ASP A 579 -14.45 -12.77 15.25
N PHE A 580 -14.11 -14.01 14.91
CA PHE A 580 -14.25 -15.18 15.77
C PHE A 580 -12.86 -15.71 16.15
N TYR A 581 -12.57 -15.75 17.43
CA TYR A 581 -11.28 -16.17 17.99
C TYR A 581 -11.44 -17.46 18.78
N PHE A 582 -10.85 -18.54 18.30
CA PHE A 582 -10.85 -19.85 18.96
C PHE A 582 -9.48 -20.12 19.58
N GLY A 583 -9.29 -19.70 20.81
CA GLY A 583 -7.99 -19.69 21.44
C GLY A 583 -6.98 -18.82 20.66
N ASP A 584 -5.69 -19.22 20.70
CA ASP A 584 -4.60 -18.46 20.09
C ASP A 584 -4.28 -18.88 18.65
N ASN A 585 -4.87 -19.96 18.17
CA ASN A 585 -4.43 -20.64 16.96
C ASN A 585 -5.44 -20.62 15.80
N PHE A 586 -6.69 -20.23 16.03
CA PHE A 586 -7.68 -20.21 14.98
C PHE A 586 -8.51 -18.93 15.02
N PHE A 587 -8.60 -18.28 13.88
CA PHE A 587 -9.28 -17.02 13.67
C PHE A 587 -10.07 -17.02 12.37
N VAL A 588 -11.29 -16.46 12.43
CA VAL A 588 -12.13 -16.23 11.26
C VAL A 588 -12.69 -14.82 11.33
N GLU A 589 -12.61 -14.09 10.24
CA GLU A 589 -13.22 -12.78 10.03
C GLU A 589 -14.24 -12.87 8.89
N VAL A 590 -15.43 -12.34 9.10
CA VAL A 590 -16.48 -12.21 8.09
C VAL A 590 -16.91 -10.75 8.06
N THR A 591 -16.95 -10.14 6.88
CA THR A 591 -17.39 -8.76 6.68
C THR A 591 -18.35 -8.68 5.49
N TYR A 592 -19.49 -8.07 5.70
CA TYR A 592 -20.37 -7.56 4.64
C TYR A 592 -20.13 -6.06 4.49
N PHE A 593 -20.08 -5.56 3.27
CA PHE A 593 -19.97 -4.13 2.98
C PHE A 593 -20.94 -3.70 1.88
N ASP A 594 -21.39 -2.45 1.96
CA ASP A 594 -22.21 -1.79 0.94
C ASP A 594 -21.73 -0.34 0.83
N GLN A 595 -21.26 0.05 -0.37
CA GLN A 595 -20.60 1.32 -0.65
C GLN A 595 -21.23 1.98 -1.86
N LEU A 596 -21.55 3.24 -1.73
CA LEU A 596 -22.09 4.10 -2.79
C LEU A 596 -21.10 5.21 -3.10
N PHE A 597 -20.70 5.29 -4.36
CA PHE A 597 -19.91 6.40 -4.90
C PHE A 597 -20.81 7.29 -5.72
N LEU A 598 -20.67 8.59 -5.53
CA LEU A 598 -21.48 9.63 -6.11
C LEU A 598 -20.60 10.69 -6.78
N ASP A 599 -21.19 11.40 -7.73
CA ASP A 599 -20.57 12.53 -8.40
C ASP A 599 -19.25 12.19 -9.13
N GLY A 600 -19.11 10.94 -9.65
CA GLY A 600 -17.95 10.55 -10.42
C GLY A 600 -17.63 11.54 -11.54
N ILE A 601 -16.36 11.96 -11.66
CA ILE A 601 -15.93 12.94 -12.65
C ILE A 601 -15.52 12.22 -13.93
N ALA A 602 -16.12 12.60 -15.05
CA ALA A 602 -15.83 12.03 -16.36
C ALA A 602 -15.94 13.11 -17.45
N ASN A 603 -15.36 12.80 -18.62
CA ASN A 603 -15.53 13.66 -19.80
C ASN A 603 -16.99 13.63 -20.24
N ASP A 604 -17.53 14.79 -20.61
CA ASP A 604 -18.81 14.91 -21.29
C ASP A 604 -18.65 14.57 -22.78
N PRO A 605 -19.29 13.50 -23.24
CA PRO A 605 -19.20 13.09 -24.64
C PRO A 605 -19.97 14.00 -25.61
N SER A 606 -20.86 14.81 -25.11
CA SER A 606 -21.77 15.63 -25.94
C SER A 606 -21.10 16.82 -26.67
N ILE A 607 -19.86 17.11 -26.32
CA ILE A 607 -19.10 18.27 -26.85
C ILE A 607 -18.12 17.85 -27.96
N ASP A 608 -17.95 16.57 -28.22
CA ASP A 608 -17.03 16.09 -29.23
C ASP A 608 -17.54 16.42 -30.64
N ASP A 609 -17.22 17.63 -31.07
CA ASP A 609 -17.53 18.09 -32.46
C ASP A 609 -16.48 17.52 -33.41
N LEU A 610 -16.80 16.38 -34.01
CA LEU A 610 -15.95 15.66 -34.97
C LEU A 610 -15.53 16.52 -36.20
N GLN A 611 -15.95 17.76 -36.28
CA GLN A 611 -15.65 18.68 -37.40
C GLN A 611 -14.47 19.61 -37.12
N THR A 612 -13.98 19.66 -35.89
CA THR A 612 -12.83 20.49 -35.53
C THR A 612 -11.52 19.72 -35.59
N ILE A 613 -10.43 20.41 -35.95
CA ILE A 613 -9.07 19.84 -35.99
C ILE A 613 -8.60 19.44 -34.58
N LYS A 614 -9.20 20.05 -33.55
CA LYS A 614 -8.91 19.76 -32.13
C LYS A 614 -10.16 19.24 -31.46
N GLN A 615 -10.01 18.14 -30.70
CA GLN A 615 -11.07 17.59 -29.87
C GLN A 615 -11.37 18.52 -28.70
N GLU A 616 -12.58 19.05 -28.60
CA GLU A 616 -13.06 19.79 -27.44
C GLU A 616 -13.68 18.83 -26.43
N TYR A 617 -13.33 18.99 -25.16
CA TYR A 617 -13.93 18.22 -24.08
C TYR A 617 -14.01 19.03 -22.80
N TRP A 618 -14.96 18.68 -21.97
CA TRP A 618 -15.02 19.20 -20.63
C TRP A 618 -15.39 18.11 -19.62
N TYR A 619 -15.14 18.34 -18.36
CA TYR A 619 -15.43 17.40 -17.31
C TYR A 619 -16.74 17.77 -16.60
N ILE A 620 -17.53 16.74 -16.25
CA ILE A 620 -18.78 16.88 -15.51
C ILE A 620 -18.87 15.83 -14.41
N ASN A 621 -19.70 16.10 -13.40
CA ASN A 621 -20.03 15.09 -12.40
C ASN A 621 -21.07 14.14 -12.97
N LEU A 622 -20.66 12.93 -13.25
CA LEU A 622 -21.49 11.86 -13.81
C LEU A 622 -21.43 10.63 -12.91
N GLY A 623 -22.59 9.99 -12.84
CA GLY A 623 -22.63 8.58 -12.46
C GLY A 623 -22.51 8.27 -10.98
N GLN A 624 -23.02 7.08 -10.72
CA GLN A 624 -22.94 6.41 -9.43
C GLN A 624 -22.30 5.05 -9.62
N ILE A 625 -21.55 4.61 -8.61
CA ILE A 625 -21.01 3.25 -8.55
C ILE A 625 -21.47 2.63 -7.24
N ILE A 626 -21.99 1.40 -7.33
CA ILE A 626 -22.43 0.62 -6.18
C ILE A 626 -21.50 -0.56 -6.05
N ASN A 627 -20.76 -0.64 -4.95
CA ASN A 627 -19.88 -1.76 -4.60
C ASN A 627 -20.39 -2.44 -3.34
N LYS A 628 -20.80 -3.69 -3.43
CA LYS A 628 -21.21 -4.48 -2.27
C LYS A 628 -20.69 -5.91 -2.35
N GLY A 629 -20.53 -6.51 -1.20
CA GLY A 629 -19.96 -7.85 -1.18
C GLY A 629 -19.67 -8.41 0.20
N TRP A 630 -19.03 -9.57 0.17
CA TRP A 630 -18.60 -10.31 1.34
C TRP A 630 -17.10 -10.54 1.32
N GLU A 631 -16.48 -10.38 2.46
CA GLU A 631 -15.08 -10.72 2.68
C GLU A 631 -14.97 -11.75 3.80
N LEU A 632 -14.22 -12.79 3.55
CA LEU A 632 -13.89 -13.85 4.50
C LEU A 632 -12.37 -13.92 4.65
N ALA A 633 -11.86 -13.98 5.87
CA ALA A 633 -10.48 -14.31 6.14
C ALA A 633 -10.39 -15.35 7.26
N ALA A 634 -9.45 -16.27 7.14
CA ALA A 634 -9.18 -17.27 8.15
C ALA A 634 -7.67 -17.47 8.33
N LYS A 635 -7.24 -17.66 9.57
CA LYS A 635 -5.87 -18.02 9.91
C LYS A 635 -5.88 -19.13 10.94
N THR A 636 -5.00 -20.11 10.75
CA THR A 636 -4.82 -21.20 11.75
C THR A 636 -3.40 -21.71 11.73
N ARG A 637 -3.02 -22.33 12.85
CA ARG A 637 -1.77 -23.08 12.98
C ARG A 637 -2.06 -24.51 13.46
N VAL A 638 -1.57 -25.47 12.70
CA VAL A 638 -1.69 -26.89 13.01
C VAL A 638 -0.28 -27.49 13.06
N GLY A 639 0.26 -27.65 14.24
CA GLY A 639 1.65 -28.08 14.43
C GLY A 639 2.62 -27.11 13.74
N PRO A 640 3.49 -27.58 12.82
CA PRO A 640 4.43 -26.74 12.09
C PRO A 640 3.82 -25.99 10.89
N LEU A 641 2.53 -26.23 10.57
CA LEU A 641 1.86 -25.68 9.40
C LEU A 641 1.03 -24.43 9.77
N ASP A 642 1.36 -23.30 9.20
CA ASP A 642 0.56 -22.09 9.22
C ASP A 642 -0.29 -22.03 7.96
N ILE A 643 -1.61 -21.86 8.12
CA ILE A 643 -2.58 -21.73 7.05
C ILE A 643 -3.23 -20.37 7.14
N SER A 644 -3.21 -19.61 6.05
CA SER A 644 -4.00 -18.39 5.94
C SER A 644 -4.75 -18.37 4.62
N ALA A 645 -6.02 -18.02 4.67
CA ALA A 645 -6.89 -17.93 3.50
C ALA A 645 -7.72 -16.66 3.57
N ASN A 646 -7.99 -16.06 2.43
CA ASN A 646 -9.02 -15.06 2.29
C ASN A 646 -9.79 -15.26 0.99
N TYR A 647 -11.06 -14.87 1.00
CA TYR A 647 -11.92 -14.91 -0.17
C TYR A 647 -12.90 -13.75 -0.13
N SER A 648 -13.11 -13.12 -1.28
CA SER A 648 -14.02 -11.98 -1.40
C SER A 648 -14.91 -12.15 -2.61
N ILE A 649 -16.18 -11.83 -2.43
CA ILE A 649 -17.18 -11.76 -3.49
C ILE A 649 -17.56 -10.30 -3.62
N LEU A 650 -17.46 -9.77 -4.83
CA LEU A 650 -17.72 -8.36 -5.14
C LEU A 650 -18.77 -8.23 -6.23
N ASP A 651 -19.83 -7.50 -5.94
CA ASP A 651 -20.79 -7.01 -6.91
C ASP A 651 -20.61 -5.51 -7.10
N SER A 652 -19.90 -5.14 -8.17
CA SER A 652 -19.61 -3.75 -8.55
C SER A 652 -20.43 -3.40 -9.78
N ARG A 653 -21.31 -2.38 -9.68
CA ARG A 653 -22.24 -2.01 -10.72
C ARG A 653 -22.30 -0.50 -10.93
N TRP A 654 -22.64 -0.11 -12.14
CA TRP A 654 -23.05 1.24 -12.45
C TRP A 654 -24.42 1.54 -11.83
N GLY A 655 -24.53 2.66 -11.14
CA GLY A 655 -25.78 3.23 -10.66
C GLY A 655 -26.44 4.12 -11.73
N GLU A 656 -26.97 5.26 -11.33
CA GLU A 656 -27.55 6.23 -12.27
C GLU A 656 -26.45 7.06 -12.94
N ASP A 657 -26.54 7.19 -14.26
CA ASP A 657 -25.70 8.04 -15.10
C ASP A 657 -26.57 8.52 -16.26
N SER A 658 -27.14 9.70 -16.10
CA SER A 658 -28.22 10.18 -16.99
C SER A 658 -27.75 10.54 -18.39
N LEU A 659 -26.46 10.81 -18.59
CA LEU A 659 -25.93 11.21 -19.90
C LEU A 659 -25.47 9.98 -20.70
N ARG A 660 -24.59 9.19 -20.15
CA ARG A 660 -24.04 8.06 -20.89
C ARG A 660 -25.03 6.91 -21.08
N GLN A 661 -26.01 6.74 -20.19
CA GLN A 661 -27.03 5.70 -20.30
C GLN A 661 -28.07 5.92 -21.43
N ASN A 662 -28.23 7.14 -21.89
CA ASN A 662 -29.13 7.47 -22.97
C ASN A 662 -28.45 7.60 -24.33
N ASP A 663 -27.13 7.43 -24.37
CA ASP A 663 -26.34 7.52 -25.60
C ASP A 663 -26.03 6.13 -26.15
N PRO A 664 -26.46 5.80 -27.39
CA PRO A 664 -26.21 4.52 -28.04
C PRO A 664 -24.71 4.14 -28.13
N VAL A 665 -23.81 5.13 -28.15
CA VAL A 665 -22.36 4.92 -28.19
C VAL A 665 -21.85 4.16 -26.95
N TYR A 666 -22.53 4.34 -25.81
CA TYR A 666 -22.13 3.74 -24.52
C TYR A 666 -22.95 2.51 -24.13
N GLU A 667 -23.82 2.02 -25.00
CA GLU A 667 -24.68 0.87 -24.74
C GLU A 667 -23.87 -0.35 -24.24
N GLY A 668 -24.24 -0.91 -23.11
CA GLY A 668 -23.58 -2.06 -22.48
C GLY A 668 -22.35 -1.71 -21.62
N PHE A 669 -21.79 -0.49 -21.70
CA PHE A 669 -20.65 -0.07 -20.89
C PHE A 669 -21.07 0.56 -19.56
N PHE A 670 -22.00 1.48 -19.57
CA PHE A 670 -22.37 2.29 -18.40
C PHE A 670 -23.86 2.14 -18.01
N ASP A 671 -24.58 1.21 -18.59
CA ASP A 671 -25.99 1.00 -18.29
C ASP A 671 -26.21 0.71 -16.80
N LYS A 672 -27.25 1.34 -16.24
CA LYS A 672 -27.65 1.15 -14.84
C LYS A 672 -27.82 -0.34 -14.51
N GLY A 673 -27.20 -0.77 -13.45
CA GLY A 673 -27.23 -2.15 -12.97
C GLY A 673 -26.28 -3.10 -13.69
N THR A 674 -25.59 -2.67 -14.77
CA THR A 674 -24.57 -3.53 -15.39
C THR A 674 -23.32 -3.60 -14.50
N ARG A 675 -22.61 -4.74 -14.58
CA ARG A 675 -21.32 -4.87 -13.90
C ARG A 675 -20.29 -3.95 -14.52
N ARG A 676 -19.46 -3.37 -13.66
CA ARG A 676 -18.31 -2.57 -14.09
C ARG A 676 -17.28 -3.44 -14.80
N ASN A 677 -16.68 -2.85 -15.82
CA ASN A 677 -15.59 -3.46 -16.55
C ASN A 677 -14.31 -3.51 -15.68
N ASP A 678 -13.44 -4.47 -15.96
CA ASP A 678 -12.14 -4.69 -15.31
C ASP A 678 -12.16 -4.97 -13.81
N VAL A 679 -13.34 -5.16 -13.23
CA VAL A 679 -13.54 -5.50 -11.83
C VAL A 679 -13.87 -6.99 -11.70
N PRO A 680 -13.01 -7.81 -11.04
CA PRO A 680 -13.28 -9.22 -10.86
C PRO A 680 -14.48 -9.44 -9.92
N SER A 681 -15.26 -10.47 -10.19
CA SER A 681 -16.43 -10.83 -9.37
C SER A 681 -16.04 -11.43 -8.02
N SER A 682 -14.85 -11.97 -7.93
CA SER A 682 -14.29 -12.56 -6.71
C SER A 682 -12.76 -12.56 -6.76
N THR A 683 -12.16 -12.54 -5.59
CA THR A 683 -10.71 -12.71 -5.41
C THR A 683 -10.47 -13.64 -4.24
N GLY A 684 -9.36 -14.36 -4.24
CA GLY A 684 -9.04 -15.26 -3.13
C GLY A 684 -7.56 -15.56 -3.05
N ASN A 685 -7.11 -15.91 -1.86
CA ASN A 685 -5.74 -16.33 -1.63
C ASN A 685 -5.71 -17.45 -0.59
N LEU A 686 -4.84 -18.42 -0.83
CA LEU A 686 -4.49 -19.48 0.13
C LEU A 686 -2.98 -19.50 0.27
N SER A 687 -2.49 -19.40 1.50
CA SER A 687 -1.07 -19.52 1.84
C SER A 687 -0.87 -20.64 2.85
N LEU A 688 -0.07 -21.62 2.51
CA LEU A 688 0.35 -22.75 3.35
C LEU A 688 1.83 -22.59 3.64
N VAL A 689 2.20 -22.38 4.89
CA VAL A 689 3.59 -22.21 5.31
C VAL A 689 3.98 -23.32 6.28
N TYR A 690 4.85 -24.24 5.86
CA TYR A 690 5.39 -25.27 6.69
C TYR A 690 6.72 -24.81 7.31
N ASN A 691 6.78 -24.76 8.64
CA ASN A 691 7.97 -24.36 9.38
C ASN A 691 8.88 -25.57 9.56
N VAL A 692 10.03 -25.54 8.90
CA VAL A 692 11.03 -26.62 8.93
C VAL A 692 11.92 -26.46 10.16
N PRO A 693 12.05 -27.46 11.02
CA PRO A 693 12.96 -27.39 12.14
C PRO A 693 14.42 -27.30 11.69
N GLY A 694 15.29 -26.81 12.55
CA GLY A 694 16.71 -26.72 12.27
C GLY A 694 17.35 -28.12 12.27
N PHE A 695 17.85 -28.56 11.14
CA PHE A 695 18.58 -29.83 10.99
C PHE A 695 20.11 -29.65 11.05
N SER A 696 20.56 -28.39 10.85
CA SER A 696 22.01 -28.12 10.87
C SER A 696 22.52 -28.02 12.28
N PRO A 697 23.63 -28.71 12.65
CA PRO A 697 24.30 -28.53 13.94
C PRO A 697 24.76 -27.07 14.17
N LYS A 698 24.86 -26.28 13.08
CA LYS A 698 25.31 -24.89 13.07
C LYS A 698 24.15 -23.87 13.08
N SER A 699 22.90 -24.34 13.05
CA SER A 699 21.73 -23.45 13.05
C SER A 699 20.58 -23.98 13.89
N THR A 700 20.08 -23.14 14.78
CA THR A 700 18.84 -23.37 15.53
C THR A 700 17.62 -22.68 14.91
N LYS A 701 17.83 -21.89 13.85
CA LYS A 701 16.76 -21.06 13.25
C LYS A 701 15.79 -21.84 12.34
N GLY A 702 16.18 -23.02 11.82
CA GLY A 702 15.32 -23.80 10.92
C GLY A 702 15.05 -23.10 9.59
N GLY A 703 13.86 -23.29 9.03
CA GLY A 703 13.46 -22.70 7.74
C GLY A 703 11.96 -22.71 7.54
N SER A 704 11.54 -22.42 6.31
CA SER A 704 10.14 -22.48 5.90
C SER A 704 9.99 -22.86 4.41
N VAL A 705 8.93 -23.58 4.12
CA VAL A 705 8.44 -23.83 2.74
C VAL A 705 7.03 -23.29 2.66
N ALA A 706 6.72 -22.48 1.64
CA ALA A 706 5.39 -21.96 1.44
C ALA A 706 4.86 -22.21 0.04
N LEU A 707 3.59 -22.55 -0.03
CA LEU A 707 2.79 -22.58 -1.24
C LEU A 707 1.73 -21.48 -1.13
N ASP A 708 1.74 -20.54 -2.07
CA ASP A 708 0.74 -19.50 -2.17
C ASP A 708 -0.05 -19.65 -3.47
N ILE A 709 -1.37 -19.58 -3.37
CA ILE A 709 -2.29 -19.65 -4.50
C ILE A 709 -3.14 -18.39 -4.46
N SER A 710 -3.05 -17.58 -5.51
CA SER A 710 -3.88 -16.39 -5.70
C SER A 710 -4.88 -16.64 -6.82
N TYR A 711 -6.15 -16.34 -6.56
CA TYR A 711 -7.27 -16.53 -7.48
C TYR A 711 -7.87 -15.17 -7.84
N ILE A 712 -8.06 -14.94 -9.13
CA ILE A 712 -8.84 -13.81 -9.66
C ILE A 712 -10.00 -14.39 -10.46
N GLY A 713 -11.23 -14.03 -10.08
CA GLY A 713 -12.46 -14.50 -10.69
C GLY A 713 -12.77 -13.87 -12.03
N LYS A 714 -13.91 -14.22 -12.59
CA LYS A 714 -14.39 -13.67 -13.86
C LYS A 714 -14.48 -12.15 -13.79
N LYS A 715 -14.05 -11.49 -14.85
CA LYS A 715 -14.24 -10.05 -15.06
C LYS A 715 -14.79 -9.79 -16.48
N LYS A 716 -15.56 -8.73 -16.63
CA LYS A 716 -15.96 -8.17 -17.92
C LYS A 716 -14.95 -7.07 -18.28
N GLY A 717 -14.53 -6.98 -19.50
CA GLY A 717 -13.59 -5.95 -19.93
C GLY A 717 -13.62 -5.76 -21.44
N ARG A 718 -12.76 -4.90 -21.94
CA ARG A 718 -12.66 -4.62 -23.37
C ARG A 718 -11.72 -5.64 -24.04
N ASP A 719 -12.10 -6.11 -25.21
CA ASP A 719 -11.20 -6.82 -26.12
C ASP A 719 -10.26 -5.79 -26.78
N TRP A 720 -9.14 -5.57 -26.14
CA TRP A 720 -8.14 -4.63 -26.64
C TRP A 720 -7.48 -5.08 -27.92
N LEU A 721 -7.42 -6.39 -28.17
CA LEU A 721 -6.83 -6.95 -29.37
C LEU A 721 -7.71 -6.61 -30.56
N LEU A 722 -9.01 -6.86 -30.42
CA LEU A 722 -9.98 -6.52 -31.47
C LEU A 722 -10.05 -4.99 -31.69
N TYR A 723 -9.95 -4.19 -30.61
CA TYR A 723 -9.89 -2.73 -30.72
C TYR A 723 -8.71 -2.26 -31.54
N TYR A 724 -7.50 -2.74 -31.24
CA TYR A 724 -6.31 -2.33 -31.97
C TYR A 724 -6.22 -2.91 -33.37
N ASP A 725 -6.74 -4.12 -33.60
CA ASP A 725 -6.88 -4.67 -34.95
C ASP A 725 -7.73 -3.75 -35.82
N GLY A 726 -8.88 -3.30 -35.29
CA GLY A 726 -9.71 -2.31 -36.01
C GLY A 726 -9.06 -0.94 -36.22
N GLN A 727 -8.05 -0.55 -35.38
CA GLN A 727 -7.35 0.72 -35.55
C GLN A 727 -6.21 0.68 -36.57
N TYR A 728 -5.55 -0.46 -36.72
CA TYR A 728 -4.30 -0.61 -37.48
C TYR A 728 -4.41 -1.53 -38.68
N ASN A 729 -5.40 -2.41 -38.75
CA ASN A 729 -5.64 -3.29 -39.86
C ASN A 729 -6.61 -2.62 -40.84
N PRO A 730 -6.15 -2.31 -42.10
CA PRO A 730 -6.99 -1.63 -43.08
C PRO A 730 -8.18 -2.47 -43.54
N ASP A 731 -8.13 -3.79 -43.34
CA ASP A 731 -9.20 -4.72 -43.72
C ASP A 731 -10.32 -4.84 -42.67
N VAL A 732 -10.12 -4.26 -41.51
CA VAL A 732 -11.06 -4.24 -40.40
C VAL A 732 -11.59 -2.83 -40.17
N SER A 733 -12.91 -2.67 -40.14
CA SER A 733 -13.51 -1.37 -39.79
C SER A 733 -13.14 -0.95 -38.38
N PRO A 734 -12.69 0.31 -38.14
CA PRO A 734 -12.33 0.76 -36.81
C PRO A 734 -13.54 0.74 -35.89
N PHE A 735 -13.33 0.20 -34.69
CA PHE A 735 -14.35 0.19 -33.64
C PHE A 735 -14.31 1.50 -32.87
N SER A 736 -15.48 2.02 -32.52
CA SER A 736 -15.54 3.04 -31.47
C SER A 736 -14.98 2.48 -30.17
N TYR A 737 -14.26 3.31 -29.42
CA TYR A 737 -13.68 2.93 -28.12
C TYR A 737 -14.71 2.32 -27.16
N TYR A 738 -15.98 2.69 -27.26
CA TYR A 738 -17.09 2.19 -26.45
C TYR A 738 -18.00 1.21 -27.20
N SER A 739 -17.56 0.62 -28.30
CA SER A 739 -18.38 -0.37 -28.98
C SER A 739 -18.68 -1.57 -28.08
N LYS A 740 -19.95 -1.97 -28.00
CA LYS A 740 -20.37 -3.19 -27.29
C LYS A 740 -19.74 -4.46 -27.84
N ASP A 741 -19.36 -4.46 -29.11
CA ASP A 741 -18.72 -5.59 -29.78
C ASP A 741 -17.32 -5.86 -29.24
N LEU A 742 -16.72 -4.85 -28.58
CA LEU A 742 -15.44 -5.00 -27.87
C LEU A 742 -15.58 -5.60 -26.46
N LEU A 743 -16.79 -5.84 -25.96
CA LEU A 743 -16.99 -6.38 -24.62
C LEU A 743 -16.77 -7.88 -24.57
N MET A 744 -15.83 -8.32 -23.77
CA MET A 744 -15.54 -9.72 -23.56
C MET A 744 -15.56 -10.11 -22.07
N HIS A 745 -15.70 -11.42 -21.82
CA HIS A 745 -15.59 -12.01 -20.50
C HIS A 745 -14.26 -12.74 -20.34
N TYR A 746 -13.39 -12.20 -19.49
CA TYR A 746 -12.13 -12.84 -19.12
C TYR A 746 -12.39 -14.02 -18.18
N LYS A 747 -11.74 -15.15 -18.47
CA LYS A 747 -11.80 -16.35 -17.64
C LYS A 747 -11.12 -16.12 -16.28
N PRO A 748 -11.55 -16.81 -15.22
CA PRO A 748 -10.83 -16.77 -13.96
C PRO A 748 -9.48 -17.48 -14.11
N PHE A 749 -8.49 -17.04 -13.32
CA PHE A 749 -7.17 -17.64 -13.32
C PHE A 749 -6.60 -17.79 -11.92
N ASN A 750 -5.65 -18.71 -11.77
CA ASN A 750 -4.89 -18.93 -10.55
C ASN A 750 -3.41 -18.66 -10.82
N SER A 751 -2.75 -17.97 -9.90
CA SER A 751 -1.30 -17.83 -9.85
C SER A 751 -0.77 -18.65 -8.69
N VAL A 752 0.17 -19.56 -8.96
CA VAL A 752 0.78 -20.42 -7.95
C VAL A 752 2.23 -20.02 -7.74
N ARG A 753 2.61 -19.89 -6.48
CA ARG A 753 3.96 -19.53 -6.06
C ARG A 753 4.49 -20.52 -5.03
N LEU A 754 5.73 -20.96 -5.21
CA LEU A 754 6.45 -21.81 -4.25
C LEU A 754 7.65 -21.05 -3.71
N ARG A 755 7.80 -21.02 -2.39
CA ARG A 755 8.89 -20.33 -1.71
C ARG A 755 9.56 -21.25 -0.70
N PHE A 756 10.87 -21.14 -0.62
CA PHE A 756 11.69 -21.88 0.33
C PHE A 756 12.72 -20.94 0.95
N LYS A 757 12.94 -21.04 2.25
CA LYS A 757 14.03 -20.38 2.96
C LYS A 757 14.55 -21.29 4.07
N TYR A 758 15.88 -21.42 4.17
CA TYR A 758 16.49 -22.26 5.20
C TYR A 758 17.78 -21.64 5.73
N TRP A 759 17.91 -21.61 7.06
CA TRP A 759 19.08 -21.11 7.74
C TRP A 759 20.14 -22.22 7.86
N VAL A 760 21.18 -22.15 7.04
CA VAL A 760 22.31 -23.08 7.03
C VAL A 760 23.16 -22.89 8.28
N THR A 761 23.28 -21.65 8.76
CA THR A 761 23.89 -21.28 10.04
C THR A 761 22.99 -20.26 10.74
N ASN A 762 23.28 -19.90 11.99
CA ASN A 762 22.56 -18.81 12.65
C ASN A 762 22.74 -17.43 11.97
N LYS A 763 23.69 -17.31 11.03
CA LYS A 763 24.06 -16.08 10.35
C LYS A 763 23.84 -16.12 8.85
N ALA A 764 23.57 -17.26 8.25
CA ALA A 764 23.41 -17.43 6.81
C ALA A 764 22.20 -18.28 6.46
N SER A 765 21.37 -17.81 5.55
CA SER A 765 20.25 -18.55 4.99
C SER A 765 20.28 -18.53 3.45
N VAL A 766 19.78 -19.58 2.85
CA VAL A 766 19.52 -19.68 1.41
C VAL A 766 18.03 -19.62 1.16
N PHE A 767 17.65 -19.11 0.00
CA PHE A 767 16.25 -19.05 -0.38
C PHE A 767 16.03 -19.33 -1.86
N LEU A 768 14.82 -19.79 -2.19
CA LEU A 768 14.31 -20.01 -3.53
C LEU A 768 12.88 -19.49 -3.57
N ASP A 769 12.54 -18.74 -4.62
CA ASP A 769 11.20 -18.21 -4.90
C ASP A 769 10.85 -18.50 -6.36
N ILE A 770 9.82 -19.32 -6.57
CA ILE A 770 9.32 -19.66 -7.89
C ILE A 770 7.91 -19.10 -8.01
N ARG A 771 7.71 -18.20 -8.98
CA ARG A 771 6.42 -17.56 -9.27
C ARG A 771 5.86 -18.05 -10.57
N ASN A 772 4.56 -17.90 -10.70
CA ASN A 772 3.79 -18.35 -11.84
C ASN A 772 4.17 -19.79 -12.23
N LEU A 773 4.17 -20.67 -11.22
CA LEU A 773 4.54 -22.09 -11.36
C LEU A 773 3.65 -22.80 -12.39
N THR A 774 2.44 -22.31 -12.61
CA THR A 774 1.46 -22.81 -13.57
C THR A 774 1.68 -22.30 -14.98
N GLU A 775 2.70 -21.44 -15.19
CA GLU A 775 3.05 -20.84 -16.49
C GLU A 775 1.86 -20.16 -17.19
N HIS A 776 1.02 -19.51 -16.37
CA HIS A 776 -0.14 -18.83 -16.92
C HIS A 776 0.31 -17.50 -17.56
N THR A 777 0.30 -17.44 -18.86
CA THR A 777 0.74 -16.28 -19.66
C THR A 777 -0.42 -15.57 -20.37
N ASP A 778 -1.64 -16.07 -20.20
CA ASP A 778 -2.83 -15.46 -20.78
C ASP A 778 -2.92 -13.97 -20.38
N ILE A 779 -3.54 -13.19 -21.25
CA ILE A 779 -3.76 -11.76 -21.03
C ILE A 779 -4.60 -11.59 -19.77
N SER A 780 -3.95 -11.44 -18.64
CA SER A 780 -4.60 -11.21 -17.35
C SER A 780 -5.04 -9.76 -17.18
N ARG A 781 -4.55 -8.88 -18.03
CA ARG A 781 -4.87 -7.45 -18.08
C ARG A 781 -5.68 -7.12 -19.32
N SER A 782 -6.43 -6.05 -19.25
CA SER A 782 -7.11 -5.41 -20.36
C SER A 782 -6.14 -4.86 -21.43
N ILE A 783 -4.88 -5.14 -21.40
CA ILE A 783 -3.86 -4.53 -22.24
C ILE A 783 -3.03 -5.63 -22.90
N ILE A 784 -2.55 -5.34 -24.06
CA ILE A 784 -1.80 -6.06 -25.07
C ILE A 784 -0.55 -6.79 -24.53
N GLU A 785 -0.22 -6.66 -23.27
CA GLU A 785 0.98 -7.24 -22.68
C GLU A 785 0.64 -8.59 -22.02
N PRO A 786 1.24 -9.71 -22.46
CA PRO A 786 1.12 -10.99 -21.79
C PRO A 786 1.77 -10.93 -20.41
N ALA A 787 1.25 -11.71 -19.47
CA ALA A 787 1.90 -11.88 -18.18
C ALA A 787 3.26 -12.56 -18.35
N LEU A 788 4.22 -12.23 -17.48
CA LEU A 788 5.50 -12.93 -17.42
C LEU A 788 5.29 -14.43 -17.18
N GLY A 789 6.06 -15.25 -17.86
CA GLY A 789 6.14 -16.68 -17.63
C GLY A 789 6.65 -17.02 -16.22
N LYS A 790 7.18 -18.20 -16.06
CA LYS A 790 7.77 -18.64 -14.79
C LYS A 790 8.95 -17.74 -14.40
N GLN A 791 9.00 -17.35 -13.11
CA GLN A 791 10.10 -16.56 -12.57
C GLN A 791 10.74 -17.32 -11.42
N VAL A 792 12.04 -17.49 -11.48
CA VAL A 792 12.83 -18.13 -10.43
C VAL A 792 13.81 -17.15 -9.83
N MET A 793 13.79 -16.98 -8.53
CA MET A 793 14.78 -16.19 -7.78
C MET A 793 15.44 -17.06 -6.71
N MET A 794 16.75 -17.06 -6.68
CA MET A 794 17.53 -17.76 -5.65
C MET A 794 18.56 -16.83 -5.04
N GLY A 795 18.88 -17.05 -3.77
CA GLY A 795 19.85 -16.16 -3.13
C GLY A 795 20.31 -16.61 -1.75
N LEU A 796 21.16 -15.75 -1.21
CA LEU A 796 21.82 -15.90 0.08
C LEU A 796 21.54 -14.66 0.93
N ASP A 797 21.09 -14.87 2.17
CA ASP A 797 21.02 -13.80 3.20
C ASP A 797 22.10 -14.07 4.26
N LEU A 798 22.84 -13.02 4.60
CA LEU A 798 23.83 -13.01 5.67
C LEU A 798 23.41 -12.03 6.77
N GLU A 799 23.54 -12.44 8.03
CA GLU A 799 23.27 -11.59 9.20
C GLU A 799 24.50 -11.64 10.14
N ILE A 800 25.17 -10.51 10.34
CA ILE A 800 26.46 -10.40 11.05
C ILE A 800 26.30 -9.52 12.29
#